data_ad074d9c8bcc35920043509e59aaa821
#
_entry.id   ad074d9c8bcc35920043509e59aaa821
#
_cell.length_a   1.000
_cell.length_b   1.000
_cell.length_c   1.000
_cell.angle_alpha   90.00
_cell.angle_beta   90.00
_cell.angle_gamma   90.00
#
_symmetry.space_group_name_H-M   'P 1'
#
loop_
_entity.id
_entity.type
_entity.pdbx_description
1 polymer ?
#
loop_
_entity_poly.entity_id
_entity_poly.type
_entity_poly.pdbx_seq_one_letter_code
_entity_poly.pdbx_strand_id
1 'polypeptide(L)'
;MEAKSHSKNRKTIGDEPPSLQKTKEYENKIKIDDSNWYKISTTETLKRLDSNKELGLKEEDISLRHSKYGKNNLTETKKQSKLVRFLKQFNNSVIYILLVAGILTLSMHHISDTIVIGIVVLVNALIGYIQENKAENEISKIKQMLVIRTTVIRNGERFDVDASELVPGDIVYLEAGDNVPADIRILEANNLKIQESVLTGEADSVQKDEKTLIGKVATSDQTNMAFASTSITNGDMIGIVVATGDYTEIGKINQSINNVKQQKTPLIISINNLGKYISYAIVLTAILLFAFGVLFDIYEIPVLLLSVVTMVVGSIPEGLPAITSVILAIGVQNMAKKNSIVKNLPSVETLGSVNIIGTDKTGTLTKNEMTIKDIITENDRYIVTGDGYSPDGEIKKVEGREDLLNNKSNSKLYIEGDLKKLILIGALANDATLNQENGKWSINGEPTDGCFLTLCKKADLDTSDFVEIDKIPFDSDFKYMAKIVDLDESRYLVVKGAPDSLMDIILNSNSEFNQIYWKKKMTWLAKQGKRVVAVAYKKISKDINEIEHNLLEKDLQLVGLVGIMDPPKEEVIDAILQARNAGVKIKMITGDHPETAAEIARRIQLSDDNNVITGPQLDKLTDDELKFIIQDYDIFARATPENKLRIVKAYQANNLVTAMTGDGVNDAPALKQADIGISMGIKGTDVAKESSDMVLADDNFSTIVDAIKEGRRVYDNIKKTIKFLLPTSIAEGLIVLISIILNNPLPLEPVQLLWINMVSAVTISFAFVFEPAESNIMSKNPRHKNENIIKKQDTVRILYVAILIASLGLGVNQHLLSVGVNHNIASTVTLNIIVFCKIFYLFNIRNDSSAISKNFFTNKIAFLVVGILIALQMCITYIPQMHSIFRTTSVEMQNWLYPLYCGFIVFSIVEIEKILSFKLRKIR
;
A
#
# COMPACT_ATOMS: atom_id res chain seq x y z
N MET A 1 75.01 -33.44 4.94
CA MET A 1 76.04 -32.47 5.24
C MET A 1 75.35 -31.13 5.20
N GLU A 2 75.12 -30.68 6.38
CA GLU A 2 75.65 -29.39 7.01
C GLU A 2 75.18 -28.10 6.33
N ALA A 3 74.76 -27.07 6.99
CA ALA A 3 74.53 -26.75 8.37
C ALA A 3 74.03 -25.26 8.41
N LYS A 4 73.13 -24.99 9.29
CA LYS A 4 72.96 -23.78 10.13
C LYS A 4 73.27 -22.39 9.54
N SER A 5 72.28 -21.42 9.68
CA SER A 5 72.44 -20.43 10.78
C SER A 5 71.14 -19.67 11.09
N HIS A 6 71.00 -19.47 12.40
CA HIS A 6 69.91 -18.67 13.04
C HIS A 6 70.12 -17.17 12.81
N SER A 7 69.01 -16.44 12.60
CA SER A 7 68.92 -15.05 13.02
C SER A 7 67.52 -14.82 13.68
N LYS A 8 67.59 -14.72 15.02
CA LYS A 8 66.48 -14.19 15.83
C LYS A 8 66.33 -12.69 15.60
N ASN A 9 65.19 -12.26 15.08
CA ASN A 9 64.74 -10.91 15.27
C ASN A 9 63.58 -10.89 16.28
N ARG A 10 63.84 -10.42 17.49
CA ARG A 10 62.86 -9.98 18.49
C ARG A 10 62.13 -8.79 17.89
N LYS A 11 60.82 -8.95 17.57
CA LYS A 11 59.92 -7.82 17.46
C LYS A 11 59.43 -7.48 18.85
N THR A 12 59.72 -6.27 19.28
CA THR A 12 59.16 -5.55 20.43
C THR A 12 57.64 -5.55 20.31
N ILE A 13 56.97 -5.96 21.41
CA ILE A 13 55.55 -5.82 21.60
C ILE A 13 55.24 -4.32 21.66
N GLY A 14 54.74 -3.80 20.55
CA GLY A 14 54.17 -2.47 20.53
C GLY A 14 52.79 -2.51 21.17
N ASP A 15 52.51 -1.65 22.09
CA ASP A 15 51.18 -1.46 22.72
C ASP A 15 50.13 -1.24 21.64
N GLU A 16 49.13 -2.15 21.59
CA GLU A 16 47.94 -2.00 20.75
C GLU A 16 47.15 -0.73 21.16
N PRO A 17 46.59 0.03 20.20
CA PRO A 17 45.85 1.24 20.54
C PRO A 17 44.67 0.91 21.49
N PRO A 18 44.34 1.83 22.41
CA PRO A 18 43.30 1.63 23.47
C PRO A 18 41.94 1.16 22.96
N SER A 19 41.60 1.47 21.70
CA SER A 19 40.36 1.03 21.02
C SER A 19 40.33 -0.50 20.75
N LEU A 20 41.48 -1.08 20.38
CA LEU A 20 41.61 -2.51 20.13
C LEU A 20 41.66 -3.36 21.41
N GLN A 21 42.21 -2.82 22.49
CA GLN A 21 42.17 -3.49 23.81
C GLN A 21 40.76 -3.53 24.39
N LYS A 22 39.97 -2.42 24.28
CA LYS A 22 38.54 -2.38 24.66
C LYS A 22 37.74 -3.41 23.83
N THR A 23 37.98 -3.53 22.53
CA THR A 23 37.27 -4.48 21.66
C THR A 23 37.52 -5.92 22.05
N LYS A 24 38.75 -6.30 22.40
CA LYS A 24 39.08 -7.66 22.87
C LYS A 24 38.58 -7.99 24.28
N GLU A 25 38.46 -6.99 25.16
CA GLU A 25 37.88 -7.14 26.48
C GLU A 25 36.34 -7.32 26.40
N TYR A 26 35.71 -6.64 25.46
CA TYR A 26 34.26 -6.79 25.14
C TYR A 26 33.96 -8.14 24.50
N GLU A 27 34.82 -8.62 23.58
CA GLU A 27 34.64 -9.93 22.92
C GLU A 27 34.61 -11.11 23.89
N ASN A 28 35.27 -10.98 25.07
CA ASN A 28 35.30 -12.02 26.08
C ASN A 28 34.13 -11.93 27.10
N LYS A 29 33.39 -10.81 27.14
CA LYS A 29 32.34 -10.60 28.17
C LYS A 29 30.94 -10.97 27.67
N ILE A 30 30.61 -10.87 26.40
CA ILE A 30 29.26 -11.04 25.89
C ILE A 30 29.22 -12.22 24.91
N LYS A 31 28.85 -13.40 25.39
CA LYS A 31 28.49 -14.55 24.53
C LYS A 31 26.97 -14.57 24.34
N ILE A 32 26.49 -14.19 23.13
CA ILE A 32 25.05 -14.24 22.76
C ILE A 32 24.62 -15.67 22.36
N ASP A 33 25.52 -16.61 22.27
CA ASP A 33 25.26 -17.99 21.84
C ASP A 33 24.50 -18.85 22.87
N ASP A 34 23.81 -18.19 23.82
CA ASP A 34 23.06 -18.86 24.88
C ASP A 34 21.55 -18.79 24.55
N SER A 35 21.07 -19.84 23.89
CA SER A 35 19.63 -20.01 23.57
C SER A 35 18.71 -20.21 24.78
N ASN A 36 19.18 -19.91 26.00
CA ASN A 36 18.49 -20.19 27.26
C ASN A 36 18.23 -18.95 28.11
N TRP A 37 18.00 -17.79 27.53
CA TRP A 37 17.71 -16.53 28.24
C TRP A 37 16.51 -16.63 29.20
N TYR A 38 15.53 -17.50 28.86
CA TYR A 38 14.37 -17.78 29.69
C TYR A 38 14.70 -18.44 31.04
N LYS A 39 15.88 -19.10 31.19
CA LYS A 39 16.35 -19.72 32.42
C LYS A 39 17.13 -18.77 33.34
N ILE A 40 17.44 -17.58 32.86
CA ILE A 40 18.30 -16.62 33.54
C ILE A 40 17.43 -15.57 34.21
N SER A 41 17.79 -15.21 35.46
CA SER A 41 17.07 -14.14 36.17
C SER A 41 17.25 -12.78 35.48
N THR A 42 16.33 -11.86 35.69
CA THR A 42 16.36 -10.51 35.13
C THR A 42 17.66 -9.78 35.51
N THR A 43 18.10 -9.89 36.76
CA THR A 43 19.35 -9.28 37.26
C THR A 43 20.59 -9.86 36.60
N GLU A 44 20.65 -11.18 36.41
CA GLU A 44 21.79 -11.81 35.74
C GLU A 44 21.80 -11.53 34.24
N THR A 45 20.62 -11.37 33.59
CA THR A 45 20.50 -10.99 32.20
C THR A 45 21.05 -9.59 31.97
N LEU A 46 20.67 -8.63 32.81
CA LEU A 46 21.20 -7.25 32.74
C LEU A 46 22.73 -7.25 32.90
N LYS A 47 23.26 -8.03 33.87
CA LYS A 47 24.69 -8.13 34.09
C LYS A 47 25.45 -8.74 32.90
N ARG A 48 24.94 -9.83 32.30
CA ARG A 48 25.57 -10.48 31.12
C ARG A 48 25.61 -9.60 29.91
N LEU A 49 24.55 -8.80 29.71
CA LEU A 49 24.45 -7.86 28.59
C LEU A 49 25.06 -6.48 28.93
N ASP A 50 25.67 -6.31 30.11
CA ASP A 50 26.28 -5.06 30.55
C ASP A 50 25.36 -3.85 30.30
N SER A 51 24.13 -3.95 30.84
CA SER A 51 23.06 -2.96 30.69
C SER A 51 22.41 -2.65 32.04
N ASN A 52 21.72 -1.52 32.08
CA ASN A 52 21.00 -1.06 33.31
C ASN A 52 19.55 -0.77 32.93
N LYS A 53 18.59 -1.23 33.75
CA LYS A 53 17.17 -1.06 33.48
C LYS A 53 16.71 0.39 33.41
N GLU A 54 17.26 1.29 34.26
CA GLU A 54 16.85 2.69 34.35
C GLU A 54 17.66 3.58 33.39
N LEU A 55 18.96 3.31 33.26
CA LEU A 55 19.86 4.12 32.44
C LEU A 55 19.97 3.61 30.99
N GLY A 56 19.70 2.32 30.73
CA GLY A 56 19.93 1.72 29.40
C GLY A 56 21.40 1.68 29.02
N LEU A 57 21.66 1.64 27.69
CA LEU A 57 22.99 1.66 27.10
C LEU A 57 23.49 3.10 26.89
N LYS A 58 24.80 3.28 26.87
CA LYS A 58 25.48 4.53 26.47
C LYS A 58 25.69 4.54 24.95
N GLU A 59 25.77 5.72 24.35
CA GLU A 59 25.91 5.89 22.91
C GLU A 59 27.23 5.29 22.35
N GLU A 60 28.29 5.33 23.13
CA GLU A 60 29.58 4.70 22.80
C GLU A 60 29.46 3.16 22.67
N ASP A 61 28.65 2.55 23.54
CA ASP A 61 28.44 1.09 23.56
C ASP A 61 27.59 0.62 22.36
N ILE A 62 26.65 1.46 21.90
CA ILE A 62 25.79 1.15 20.73
C ILE A 62 26.64 1.00 19.49
N SER A 63 27.56 1.95 19.23
CA SER A 63 28.44 1.90 18.06
C SER A 63 29.33 0.65 18.03
N LEU A 64 29.82 0.23 19.21
CA LEU A 64 30.61 -1.02 19.36
C LEU A 64 29.76 -2.26 19.11
N ARG A 65 28.51 -2.27 19.63
CA ARG A 65 27.58 -3.40 19.44
C ARG A 65 27.11 -3.49 18.01
N HIS A 66 26.86 -2.36 17.31
CA HIS A 66 26.56 -2.37 15.89
C HIS A 66 27.70 -2.93 15.02
N SER A 67 28.96 -2.62 15.34
CA SER A 67 30.09 -3.18 14.60
C SER A 67 30.23 -4.69 14.81
N LYS A 68 29.76 -5.21 15.95
CA LYS A 68 29.86 -6.65 16.30
C LYS A 68 28.67 -7.47 15.81
N TYR A 69 27.44 -6.98 16.00
CA TYR A 69 26.18 -7.72 15.74
C TYR A 69 25.47 -7.30 14.47
N GLY A 70 25.87 -6.18 13.87
CA GLY A 70 25.17 -5.58 12.74
C GLY A 70 23.89 -4.85 13.16
N LYS A 71 23.11 -4.45 12.16
CA LYS A 71 21.78 -3.86 12.37
C LYS A 71 20.74 -4.95 12.63
N ASN A 72 19.67 -4.62 13.34
CA ASN A 72 18.53 -5.50 13.58
C ASN A 72 17.67 -5.66 12.30
N ASN A 73 18.24 -6.31 11.30
CA ASN A 73 17.56 -6.62 10.04
C ASN A 73 17.73 -8.10 9.74
N LEU A 74 16.67 -8.75 9.30
CA LEU A 74 16.77 -10.09 8.71
C LEU A 74 17.58 -9.99 7.43
N THR A 75 18.51 -10.93 7.21
CA THR A 75 19.30 -10.97 5.97
C THR A 75 18.34 -11.16 4.80
N GLU A 76 18.13 -10.09 4.04
CA GLU A 76 17.46 -10.19 2.75
C GLU A 76 18.23 -11.22 1.90
N THR A 77 17.51 -11.99 1.07
CA THR A 77 18.15 -12.88 0.07
C THR A 77 19.28 -12.10 -0.61
N LYS A 78 20.51 -12.63 -0.54
CA LYS A 78 21.71 -11.96 -1.03
C LYS A 78 21.43 -11.31 -2.37
N LYS A 79 21.52 -9.99 -2.43
CA LYS A 79 21.40 -9.25 -3.70
C LYS A 79 22.37 -9.88 -4.67
N GLN A 80 21.85 -10.40 -5.79
CA GLN A 80 22.67 -11.05 -6.79
C GLN A 80 23.75 -10.07 -7.25
N SER A 81 24.99 -10.54 -7.40
CA SER A 81 26.07 -9.68 -7.87
C SER A 81 25.70 -9.10 -9.24
N LYS A 82 26.17 -7.90 -9.54
CA LYS A 82 25.92 -7.22 -10.83
C LYS A 82 26.25 -8.11 -12.02
N LEU A 83 27.33 -8.88 -11.91
CA LEU A 83 27.76 -9.84 -12.95
C LEU A 83 26.80 -11.01 -13.11
N VAL A 84 26.32 -11.62 -12.01
CA VAL A 84 25.35 -12.73 -12.06
C VAL A 84 24.03 -12.26 -12.66
N ARG A 85 23.61 -11.04 -12.34
CA ARG A 85 22.39 -10.43 -12.89
C ARG A 85 22.52 -10.18 -14.39
N PHE A 86 23.67 -9.69 -14.84
CA PHE A 86 23.97 -9.55 -16.27
C PHE A 86 23.96 -10.91 -16.98
N LEU A 87 24.63 -11.91 -16.42
CA LEU A 87 24.67 -13.27 -16.99
C LEU A 87 23.29 -13.94 -17.04
N LYS A 88 22.40 -13.63 -16.10
CA LYS A 88 21.01 -14.11 -16.13
C LYS A 88 20.22 -13.61 -17.33
N GLN A 89 20.60 -12.46 -17.93
CA GLN A 89 19.93 -11.96 -19.14
C GLN A 89 20.09 -12.92 -20.30
N PHE A 90 21.19 -13.71 -20.34
CA PHE A 90 21.39 -14.74 -21.35
C PHE A 90 20.47 -15.97 -21.19
N ASN A 91 19.80 -16.13 -20.07
CA ASN A 91 18.81 -17.19 -19.84
C ASN A 91 17.42 -16.78 -20.37
N ASN A 92 17.34 -16.50 -21.67
CA ASN A 92 16.13 -16.09 -22.38
C ASN A 92 15.98 -16.97 -23.64
N SER A 93 14.75 -17.41 -23.93
CA SER A 93 14.44 -18.29 -25.07
C SER A 93 14.89 -17.69 -26.40
N VAL A 94 14.77 -16.35 -26.55
CA VAL A 94 15.19 -15.62 -27.76
C VAL A 94 16.71 -15.65 -27.92
N ILE A 95 17.45 -15.41 -26.86
CA ILE A 95 18.92 -15.48 -26.88
C ILE A 95 19.39 -16.90 -27.21
N TYR A 96 18.72 -17.93 -26.74
CA TYR A 96 19.04 -19.31 -27.13
C TYR A 96 18.85 -19.56 -28.62
N ILE A 97 17.75 -19.02 -29.21
CA ILE A 97 17.51 -19.11 -30.66
C ILE A 97 18.62 -18.39 -31.43
N LEU A 98 18.99 -17.17 -31.00
CA LEU A 98 20.08 -16.40 -31.58
C LEU A 98 21.43 -17.08 -31.46
N LEU A 99 21.72 -17.71 -30.35
CA LEU A 99 22.97 -18.46 -30.14
C LEU A 99 23.02 -19.70 -31.07
N VAL A 100 21.89 -20.42 -31.21
CA VAL A 100 21.81 -21.54 -32.15
C VAL A 100 22.01 -21.05 -33.61
N ALA A 101 21.37 -19.94 -33.96
CA ALA A 101 21.56 -19.33 -35.27
C ALA A 101 23.01 -18.86 -35.49
N GLY A 102 23.65 -18.25 -34.51
CA GLY A 102 25.06 -17.86 -34.57
C GLY A 102 26.01 -19.03 -34.72
N ILE A 103 25.74 -20.16 -34.06
CA ILE A 103 26.51 -21.38 -34.23
C ILE A 103 26.35 -21.95 -35.66
N LEU A 104 25.12 -21.94 -36.18
CA LEU A 104 24.83 -22.42 -37.53
C LEU A 104 25.48 -21.52 -38.59
N THR A 105 25.37 -20.20 -38.51
CA THR A 105 26.03 -19.26 -39.44
C THR A 105 27.55 -19.39 -39.38
N LEU A 106 28.12 -19.62 -38.19
CA LEU A 106 29.55 -19.89 -38.02
C LEU A 106 29.96 -21.20 -38.73
N SER A 107 29.18 -22.27 -38.56
CA SER A 107 29.44 -23.57 -39.21
C SER A 107 29.38 -23.50 -40.74
N MET A 108 28.64 -22.55 -41.28
CA MET A 108 28.50 -22.24 -42.69
C MET A 108 29.51 -21.22 -43.22
N HIS A 109 30.49 -20.82 -42.38
CA HIS A 109 31.56 -19.85 -42.70
C HIS A 109 31.03 -18.39 -42.96
N HIS A 110 29.83 -18.07 -42.54
CA HIS A 110 29.23 -16.74 -42.61
C HIS A 110 29.67 -15.89 -41.40
N ILE A 111 30.96 -15.57 -41.29
CA ILE A 111 31.59 -14.92 -40.15
C ILE A 111 30.97 -13.54 -39.88
N SER A 112 30.64 -12.75 -40.90
CA SER A 112 30.00 -11.43 -40.78
C SER A 112 28.65 -11.51 -40.05
N ASP A 113 27.80 -12.47 -40.42
CA ASP A 113 26.48 -12.65 -39.83
C ASP A 113 26.58 -13.17 -38.39
N THR A 114 27.53 -14.04 -38.11
CA THR A 114 27.83 -14.53 -36.74
C THR A 114 28.24 -13.38 -35.82
N ILE A 115 29.12 -12.49 -36.27
CA ILE A 115 29.56 -11.31 -35.49
C ILE A 115 28.34 -10.39 -35.20
N VAL A 116 27.51 -10.15 -36.21
CA VAL A 116 26.30 -9.36 -36.07
C VAL A 116 25.36 -9.97 -35.02
N ILE A 117 25.07 -11.26 -35.12
CA ILE A 117 24.21 -11.98 -34.12
C ILE A 117 24.84 -11.89 -32.72
N GLY A 118 26.17 -12.03 -32.60
CA GLY A 118 26.89 -11.88 -31.34
C GLY A 118 26.72 -10.49 -30.71
N ILE A 119 26.84 -9.43 -31.51
CA ILE A 119 26.62 -8.04 -31.08
C ILE A 119 25.17 -7.87 -30.61
N VAL A 120 24.22 -8.38 -31.37
CA VAL A 120 22.78 -8.38 -31.06
C VAL A 120 22.51 -9.01 -29.68
N VAL A 121 23.02 -10.21 -29.44
CA VAL A 121 22.87 -10.92 -28.16
C VAL A 121 23.44 -10.08 -27.00
N LEU A 122 24.60 -9.47 -27.20
CA LEU A 122 25.28 -8.68 -26.18
C LEU A 122 24.53 -7.37 -25.85
N VAL A 123 24.04 -6.68 -26.89
CA VAL A 123 23.25 -5.46 -26.75
C VAL A 123 21.90 -5.76 -26.10
N ASN A 124 21.24 -6.86 -26.45
CA ASN A 124 19.99 -7.27 -25.83
C ASN A 124 20.19 -7.56 -24.31
N ALA A 125 21.22 -8.33 -23.97
CA ALA A 125 21.56 -8.61 -22.58
C ALA A 125 21.89 -7.32 -21.78
N LEU A 126 22.58 -6.35 -22.39
CA LEU A 126 22.92 -5.08 -21.77
C LEU A 126 21.66 -4.23 -21.49
N ILE A 127 20.77 -4.14 -22.45
CA ILE A 127 19.50 -3.40 -22.29
C ILE A 127 18.63 -4.05 -21.23
N GLY A 128 18.47 -5.37 -21.25
CA GLY A 128 17.74 -6.11 -20.22
C GLY A 128 18.31 -5.85 -18.83
N TYR A 129 19.63 -5.86 -18.68
CA TYR A 129 20.31 -5.56 -17.43
C TYR A 129 20.03 -4.12 -16.93
N ILE A 130 20.12 -3.13 -17.82
CA ILE A 130 19.88 -1.72 -17.47
C ILE A 130 18.41 -1.53 -17.01
N GLN A 131 17.46 -2.14 -17.71
CA GLN A 131 16.03 -2.06 -17.39
C GLN A 131 15.71 -2.72 -16.05
N GLU A 132 16.21 -3.95 -15.80
CA GLU A 132 15.99 -4.67 -14.54
C GLU A 132 16.61 -3.89 -13.35
N ASN A 133 17.83 -3.39 -13.51
CA ASN A 133 18.50 -2.63 -12.45
C ASN A 133 17.76 -1.31 -12.12
N LYS A 134 17.20 -0.63 -13.11
CA LYS A 134 16.42 0.60 -12.89
C LYS A 134 15.11 0.31 -12.14
N ALA A 135 14.40 -0.75 -12.51
CA ALA A 135 13.16 -1.17 -11.83
C ALA A 135 13.43 -1.54 -10.36
N GLU A 136 14.50 -2.30 -10.09
CA GLU A 136 14.85 -2.74 -8.73
C GLU A 136 15.30 -1.57 -7.82
N ASN A 137 16.02 -0.60 -8.36
CA ASN A 137 16.41 0.59 -7.60
C ASN A 137 15.20 1.42 -7.16
N GLU A 138 14.17 1.57 -8.01
CA GLU A 138 12.95 2.29 -7.63
C GLU A 138 12.16 1.54 -6.53
N ILE A 139 12.09 0.23 -6.59
CA ILE A 139 11.48 -0.60 -5.54
C ILE A 139 12.23 -0.47 -4.19
N SER A 140 13.57 -0.46 -4.25
CA SER A 140 14.41 -0.33 -3.03
C SER A 140 14.17 1.00 -2.30
N LYS A 141 13.98 2.11 -3.04
CA LYS A 141 13.68 3.42 -2.44
C LYS A 141 12.34 3.43 -1.67
N ILE A 142 11.35 2.70 -2.18
CA ILE A 142 10.01 2.63 -1.56
C ILE A 142 10.06 1.83 -0.26
N LYS A 143 10.80 0.72 -0.23
CA LYS A 143 10.99 -0.07 1.00
C LYS A 143 11.61 0.74 2.14
N GLN A 144 12.46 1.71 1.84
CA GLN A 144 13.09 2.60 2.83
C GLN A 144 12.11 3.63 3.45
N MET A 145 10.89 3.78 2.92
CA MET A 145 9.87 4.67 3.49
C MET A 145 9.07 4.02 4.62
N LEU A 146 9.18 2.70 4.81
CA LEU A 146 8.49 1.94 5.85
C LEU A 146 9.48 1.64 6.99
N VAL A 147 9.66 2.62 7.86
CA VAL A 147 10.52 2.49 9.05
C VAL A 147 9.64 2.12 10.25
N ILE A 148 9.88 0.97 10.87
CA ILE A 148 9.27 0.58 12.14
C ILE A 148 10.04 1.30 13.25
N ARG A 149 9.34 2.03 14.12
CA ARG A 149 9.92 2.70 15.28
C ARG A 149 9.62 1.92 16.55
N THR A 150 10.49 2.04 17.53
CA THR A 150 10.32 1.43 18.84
C THR A 150 10.90 2.35 19.91
N THR A 151 10.28 2.37 21.08
CA THR A 151 10.70 3.20 22.19
C THR A 151 11.81 2.51 22.99
N VAL A 152 12.95 3.17 23.12
CA VAL A 152 14.11 2.68 23.91
C VAL A 152 14.41 3.57 25.09
N ILE A 153 15.09 3.00 26.11
CA ILE A 153 15.70 3.74 27.21
C ILE A 153 17.22 3.70 27.03
N ARG A 154 17.83 4.85 26.74
CA ARG A 154 19.29 5.01 26.60
C ARG A 154 19.73 6.29 27.33
N ASN A 155 20.86 6.24 28.01
CA ASN A 155 21.34 7.36 28.86
C ASN A 155 20.31 7.90 29.88
N GLY A 156 19.35 7.08 30.29
CA GLY A 156 18.28 7.45 31.24
C GLY A 156 17.10 8.22 30.60
N GLU A 157 17.09 8.38 29.28
CA GLU A 157 15.99 9.05 28.57
C GLU A 157 15.22 8.06 27.69
N ARG A 158 13.89 8.27 27.56
CA ARG A 158 13.03 7.52 26.64
C ARG A 158 12.87 8.28 25.34
N PHE A 159 13.13 7.63 24.22
CA PHE A 159 12.89 8.19 22.90
C PHE A 159 12.73 7.10 21.84
N ASP A 160 12.13 7.45 20.71
CA ASP A 160 11.88 6.53 19.63
C ASP A 160 13.09 6.42 18.70
N VAL A 161 13.46 5.17 18.40
CA VAL A 161 14.49 4.85 17.42
C VAL A 161 13.94 4.00 16.29
N ASP A 162 14.64 3.97 15.17
CA ASP A 162 14.42 2.96 14.13
C ASP A 162 14.70 1.58 14.72
N ALA A 163 13.74 0.65 14.60
CA ALA A 163 13.91 -0.73 15.11
C ALA A 163 15.14 -1.44 14.53
N SER A 164 15.61 -1.03 13.34
CA SER A 164 16.85 -1.54 12.73
C SER A 164 18.12 -1.12 13.51
N GLU A 165 18.05 -0.09 14.36
CA GLU A 165 19.16 0.41 15.17
C GLU A 165 19.22 -0.24 16.57
N LEU A 166 18.35 -1.22 16.84
CA LEU A 166 18.41 -1.98 18.09
C LEU A 166 19.63 -2.88 18.16
N VAL A 167 20.22 -2.96 19.33
CA VAL A 167 21.34 -3.86 19.62
C VAL A 167 21.05 -4.70 20.88
N PRO A 168 21.63 -5.90 20.99
CA PRO A 168 21.52 -6.67 22.23
C PRO A 168 21.98 -5.87 23.44
N GLY A 169 21.14 -5.82 24.48
CA GLY A 169 21.32 -5.02 25.69
C GLY A 169 20.53 -3.71 25.73
N ASP A 170 19.87 -3.30 24.62
CA ASP A 170 18.91 -2.19 24.67
C ASP A 170 17.74 -2.50 25.59
N ILE A 171 17.30 -1.50 26.34
CA ILE A 171 16.07 -1.56 27.14
C ILE A 171 14.96 -0.96 26.28
N VAL A 172 13.88 -1.71 26.06
CA VAL A 172 12.73 -1.30 25.26
C VAL A 172 11.47 -1.23 26.12
N TYR A 173 10.61 -0.27 25.82
CA TYR A 173 9.25 -0.15 26.34
C TYR A 173 8.27 -0.40 25.20
N LEU A 174 7.35 -1.33 25.38
CA LEU A 174 6.34 -1.71 24.39
C LEU A 174 4.97 -1.80 25.04
N GLU A 175 3.93 -1.43 24.28
CA GLU A 175 2.54 -1.42 24.75
C GLU A 175 1.58 -2.13 23.75
N ALA A 176 0.33 -2.28 24.16
CA ALA A 176 -0.68 -2.92 23.30
C ALA A 176 -0.79 -2.23 21.93
N GLY A 177 -0.66 -3.01 20.86
CA GLY A 177 -0.63 -2.54 19.47
C GLY A 177 0.76 -2.51 18.84
N ASP A 178 1.84 -2.63 19.65
CA ASP A 178 3.21 -2.69 19.15
C ASP A 178 3.58 -4.10 18.67
N ASN A 179 4.46 -4.14 17.68
CA ASN A 179 5.20 -5.35 17.34
C ASN A 179 6.47 -5.45 18.14
N VAL A 180 6.80 -6.66 18.57
CA VAL A 180 8.06 -6.96 19.23
C VAL A 180 9.18 -6.90 18.19
N PRO A 181 10.13 -5.93 18.29
CA PRO A 181 11.09 -5.64 17.23
C PRO A 181 12.31 -6.57 17.20
N ALA A 182 12.55 -7.30 18.27
CA ALA A 182 13.68 -8.19 18.47
C ALA A 182 13.31 -9.29 19.48
N ASP A 183 14.15 -10.29 19.72
CA ASP A 183 13.89 -11.19 20.84
C ASP A 183 14.29 -10.52 22.17
N ILE A 184 13.34 -10.48 23.09
CA ILE A 184 13.39 -9.67 24.31
C ILE A 184 13.17 -10.57 25.54
N ARG A 185 14.01 -10.43 26.56
CA ARG A 185 13.76 -10.97 27.89
C ARG A 185 12.94 -9.94 28.68
N ILE A 186 11.75 -10.31 29.11
CA ILE A 186 10.83 -9.44 29.85
C ILE A 186 11.44 -9.16 31.25
N LEU A 187 11.56 -7.87 31.58
CA LEU A 187 12.03 -7.40 32.89
C LEU A 187 10.85 -7.03 33.80
N GLU A 188 9.80 -6.42 33.24
CA GLU A 188 8.53 -6.08 33.89
C GLU A 188 7.37 -6.28 32.91
N ALA A 189 6.24 -6.76 33.40
CA ALA A 189 5.03 -6.98 32.61
C ALA A 189 3.78 -6.56 33.40
N ASN A 190 2.91 -5.76 32.78
CA ASN A 190 1.63 -5.34 33.36
C ASN A 190 0.49 -5.88 32.50
N ASN A 191 -0.22 -6.88 32.94
CA ASN A 191 -1.32 -7.55 32.22
C ASN A 191 -0.98 -7.91 30.77
N LEU A 192 0.28 -8.28 30.52
CA LEU A 192 0.86 -8.47 29.20
C LEU A 192 0.31 -9.74 28.54
N LYS A 193 -0.24 -9.58 27.32
CA LYS A 193 -0.58 -10.67 26.42
C LYS A 193 0.04 -10.47 25.06
N ILE A 194 0.68 -11.51 24.53
CA ILE A 194 1.36 -11.48 23.22
C ILE A 194 0.76 -12.54 22.32
N GLN A 195 0.43 -12.16 21.09
CA GLN A 195 0.02 -13.08 20.03
C GLN A 195 1.26 -13.62 19.32
N GLU A 196 1.50 -14.92 19.44
CA GLU A 196 2.69 -15.59 18.91
C GLU A 196 2.39 -16.48 17.69
N SER A 197 1.29 -16.24 17.00
CA SER A 197 0.84 -17.05 15.86
C SER A 197 1.88 -17.20 14.74
N VAL A 198 2.77 -16.25 14.58
CA VAL A 198 3.88 -16.28 13.60
C VAL A 198 4.89 -17.41 13.91
N LEU A 199 5.07 -17.74 15.19
CA LEU A 199 6.00 -18.76 15.67
C LEU A 199 5.32 -20.09 15.98
N THR A 200 4.11 -20.04 16.56
CA THR A 200 3.41 -21.23 17.09
C THR A 200 2.35 -21.75 16.13
N GLY A 201 1.83 -20.91 15.24
CA GLY A 201 0.68 -21.21 14.37
C GLY A 201 -0.68 -21.08 15.08
N GLU A 202 -0.70 -20.82 16.39
CA GLU A 202 -1.93 -20.67 17.18
C GLU A 202 -2.35 -19.20 17.28
N ALA A 203 -3.66 -18.94 17.16
CA ALA A 203 -4.17 -17.55 17.11
C ALA A 203 -4.41 -16.94 18.50
N ASP A 204 -4.42 -17.74 19.55
CA ASP A 204 -4.67 -17.25 20.90
C ASP A 204 -3.47 -16.49 21.47
N SER A 205 -3.76 -15.41 22.21
CA SER A 205 -2.72 -14.62 22.89
C SER A 205 -2.27 -15.28 24.17
N VAL A 206 -0.96 -15.35 24.36
CA VAL A 206 -0.32 -15.97 25.52
C VAL A 206 -0.06 -14.93 26.61
N GLN A 207 -0.46 -15.23 27.84
CA GLN A 207 -0.12 -14.41 29.02
C GLN A 207 1.38 -14.49 29.28
N LYS A 208 2.03 -13.33 29.48
CA LYS A 208 3.47 -13.23 29.74
C LYS A 208 3.74 -12.65 31.13
N ASP A 209 4.88 -13.09 31.74
CA ASP A 209 5.38 -12.59 33.01
C ASP A 209 6.93 -12.49 33.02
N GLU A 210 7.50 -11.96 34.10
CA GLU A 210 8.96 -11.83 34.22
C GLU A 210 9.65 -13.01 34.91
N LYS A 211 8.89 -14.04 35.39
CA LYS A 211 9.41 -15.15 36.21
C LYS A 211 10.40 -16.02 35.43
N THR A 212 11.44 -16.44 36.11
CA THR A 212 12.46 -17.35 35.57
C THR A 212 11.92 -18.76 35.41
N LEU A 213 12.06 -19.36 34.23
CA LEU A 213 11.60 -20.72 33.97
C LEU A 213 12.68 -21.77 34.26
N ILE A 214 12.26 -22.93 34.72
CA ILE A 214 13.16 -24.03 35.10
C ILE A 214 12.99 -25.18 34.11
N GLY A 215 14.09 -25.81 33.72
CA GLY A 215 14.06 -26.97 32.81
C GLY A 215 14.19 -26.59 31.34
N LYS A 216 13.89 -27.52 30.45
CA LYS A 216 13.84 -27.29 29.01
C LYS A 216 12.39 -27.00 28.60
N VAL A 217 12.14 -25.80 28.16
CA VAL A 217 10.81 -25.29 27.82
C VAL A 217 10.77 -24.99 26.31
N ALA A 218 9.69 -25.38 25.63
CA ALA A 218 9.52 -25.06 24.20
C ALA A 218 9.36 -23.54 24.00
N THR A 219 9.66 -23.02 22.83
CA THR A 219 9.58 -21.58 22.54
C THR A 219 8.16 -21.02 22.79
N SER A 220 7.12 -21.78 22.45
CA SER A 220 5.71 -21.45 22.72
C SER A 220 5.36 -21.28 24.20
N ASP A 221 6.10 -21.95 25.10
CA ASP A 221 5.79 -22.00 26.52
C ASP A 221 6.70 -21.07 27.34
N GLN A 222 7.55 -20.27 26.69
CA GLN A 222 8.44 -19.31 27.35
C GLN A 222 7.68 -18.04 27.69
N THR A 223 7.00 -18.04 28.85
CA THR A 223 6.16 -16.92 29.30
C THR A 223 6.95 -15.66 29.63
N ASN A 224 8.26 -15.74 29.84
CA ASN A 224 9.13 -14.64 30.18
C ASN A 224 9.97 -14.08 29.01
N MET A 225 9.64 -14.50 27.80
CA MET A 225 10.27 -14.03 26.56
C MET A 225 9.20 -13.42 25.65
N ALA A 226 9.58 -12.36 24.93
CA ALA A 226 8.83 -11.81 23.82
C ALA A 226 9.70 -11.95 22.56
N PHE A 227 9.14 -12.52 21.49
CA PHE A 227 9.88 -12.88 20.28
C PHE A 227 9.63 -11.90 19.14
N ALA A 228 10.65 -11.66 18.34
CA ALA A 228 10.57 -10.79 17.16
C ALA A 228 9.39 -11.16 16.24
N SER A 229 8.73 -10.15 15.66
CA SER A 229 7.56 -10.28 14.76
C SER A 229 6.30 -10.86 15.42
N THR A 230 6.22 -10.91 16.75
CA THR A 230 5.00 -11.16 17.50
C THR A 230 4.37 -9.82 17.92
N SER A 231 3.11 -9.83 18.38
CA SER A 231 2.34 -8.61 18.60
C SER A 231 1.77 -8.54 20.01
N ILE A 232 1.91 -7.39 20.66
CA ILE A 232 1.31 -7.15 21.97
C ILE A 232 -0.18 -6.86 21.79
N THR A 233 -1.03 -7.70 22.37
CA THR A 233 -2.49 -7.55 22.27
C THR A 233 -3.11 -6.88 23.50
N ASN A 234 -2.44 -6.93 24.64
CA ASN A 234 -2.90 -6.31 25.87
C ASN A 234 -1.73 -6.01 26.83
N GLY A 235 -1.86 -4.95 27.61
CA GLY A 235 -0.88 -4.55 28.62
C GLY A 235 0.35 -3.86 28.05
N ASP A 236 1.38 -3.73 28.88
CA ASP A 236 2.67 -3.12 28.54
C ASP A 236 3.82 -3.89 29.19
N MET A 237 5.05 -3.64 28.67
CA MET A 237 6.25 -4.28 29.20
C MET A 237 7.49 -3.38 29.10
N ILE A 238 8.42 -3.62 30.04
CA ILE A 238 9.83 -3.22 29.89
C ILE A 238 10.65 -4.50 29.71
N GLY A 239 11.51 -4.53 28.71
CA GLY A 239 12.34 -5.69 28.40
C GLY A 239 13.72 -5.33 27.91
N ILE A 240 14.64 -6.31 27.94
CA ILE A 240 15.99 -6.18 27.43
C ILE A 240 16.14 -7.00 26.15
N VAL A 241 16.67 -6.38 25.10
CA VAL A 241 16.95 -7.05 23.82
C VAL A 241 18.07 -8.07 24.00
N VAL A 242 17.80 -9.34 23.67
CA VAL A 242 18.76 -10.45 23.83
C VAL A 242 19.27 -10.99 22.49
N ALA A 243 18.49 -10.87 21.40
CA ALA A 243 18.90 -11.24 20.06
C ALA A 243 18.27 -10.32 19.01
N THR A 244 19.00 -10.03 17.93
CA THR A 244 18.60 -9.14 16.84
C THR A 244 18.78 -9.80 15.47
N GLY A 245 17.99 -9.40 14.48
CA GLY A 245 18.10 -9.83 13.07
C GLY A 245 18.09 -11.36 12.90
N ASP A 246 19.08 -11.87 12.23
CA ASP A 246 19.20 -13.31 11.92
C ASP A 246 19.40 -14.21 13.15
N TYR A 247 19.75 -13.63 14.32
CA TYR A 247 19.92 -14.36 15.56
C TYR A 247 18.61 -14.54 16.37
N THR A 248 17.52 -13.87 15.97
CA THR A 248 16.19 -14.07 16.57
C THR A 248 15.60 -15.42 16.19
N GLU A 249 14.60 -15.91 16.92
CA GLU A 249 13.91 -17.17 16.58
C GLU A 249 13.29 -17.11 15.19
N ILE A 250 12.65 -15.99 14.82
CA ILE A 250 12.13 -15.81 13.47
C ILE A 250 13.26 -15.74 12.41
N GLY A 251 14.40 -15.15 12.78
CA GLY A 251 15.58 -15.10 11.92
C GLY A 251 16.12 -16.49 11.58
N LYS A 252 16.18 -17.41 12.56
CA LYS A 252 16.58 -18.82 12.38
C LYS A 252 15.59 -19.54 11.44
N ILE A 253 14.29 -19.31 11.61
CA ILE A 253 13.24 -19.86 10.73
C ILE A 253 13.42 -19.30 9.31
N ASN A 254 13.63 -17.99 9.15
CA ASN A 254 13.80 -17.33 7.84
C ASN A 254 15.02 -17.87 7.07
N GLN A 255 16.14 -18.12 7.76
CA GLN A 255 17.31 -18.78 7.13
C GLN A 255 16.97 -20.16 6.57
N SER A 256 16.06 -20.90 7.23
CA SER A 256 15.62 -22.24 6.79
C SER A 256 14.64 -22.17 5.61
N ILE A 257 13.87 -21.06 5.46
CA ILE A 257 12.80 -20.87 4.46
C ILE A 257 13.30 -20.12 3.21
N ASN A 258 14.54 -19.66 3.15
CA ASN A 258 15.10 -18.78 2.11
C ASN A 258 14.97 -19.26 0.64
N ASN A 259 14.16 -20.31 0.36
CA ASN A 259 13.86 -20.84 -0.97
C ASN A 259 12.41 -20.57 -1.45
N VAL A 260 11.61 -19.80 -0.72
CA VAL A 260 10.24 -19.48 -1.16
C VAL A 260 10.29 -18.38 -2.21
N LYS A 261 10.04 -18.75 -3.48
CA LYS A 261 9.94 -17.82 -4.61
C LYS A 261 8.78 -16.84 -4.35
N GLN A 262 9.05 -15.54 -4.52
CA GLN A 262 7.99 -14.52 -4.52
C GLN A 262 6.84 -14.93 -5.44
N GLN A 263 5.60 -14.88 -4.95
CA GLN A 263 4.42 -15.18 -5.75
C GLN A 263 4.26 -14.13 -6.85
N LYS A 264 4.13 -14.61 -8.09
CA LYS A 264 3.87 -13.73 -9.24
C LYS A 264 2.41 -13.28 -9.23
N THR A 265 2.15 -12.03 -9.63
CA THR A 265 0.82 -11.44 -9.69
C THR A 265 -0.06 -12.08 -10.77
N PRO A 266 -1.40 -12.05 -10.66
CA PRO A 266 -2.31 -12.48 -11.71
C PRO A 266 -2.02 -11.82 -13.06
N LEU A 267 -1.73 -10.53 -13.09
CA LEU A 267 -1.38 -9.80 -14.31
C LEU A 267 -0.04 -10.29 -14.90
N ILE A 268 1.00 -10.42 -14.09
CA ILE A 268 2.30 -10.92 -14.56
C ILE A 268 2.16 -12.37 -15.05
N ILE A 269 1.36 -13.20 -14.38
CA ILE A 269 1.06 -14.56 -14.84
C ILE A 269 0.34 -14.52 -16.20
N SER A 270 -0.65 -13.65 -16.36
CA SER A 270 -1.41 -13.50 -17.60
C SER A 270 -0.54 -12.98 -18.75
N ILE A 271 0.33 -12.01 -18.50
CA ILE A 271 1.29 -11.49 -19.50
C ILE A 271 2.31 -12.59 -19.88
N ASN A 272 2.83 -13.32 -18.89
CA ASN A 272 3.76 -14.42 -19.16
C ASN A 272 3.09 -15.55 -19.95
N ASN A 273 1.84 -15.88 -19.66
CA ASN A 273 1.08 -16.88 -20.41
C ASN A 273 0.82 -16.40 -21.85
N LEU A 274 0.43 -15.13 -22.02
CA LEU A 274 0.28 -14.52 -23.35
C LEU A 274 1.59 -14.60 -24.13
N GLY A 275 2.73 -14.25 -23.52
CA GLY A 275 4.05 -14.36 -24.11
C GLY A 275 4.38 -15.80 -24.53
N LYS A 276 4.07 -16.81 -23.68
CA LYS A 276 4.27 -18.22 -24.02
C LYS A 276 3.43 -18.66 -25.22
N TYR A 277 2.14 -18.32 -25.26
CA TYR A 277 1.27 -18.67 -26.39
C TYR A 277 1.76 -18.05 -27.70
N ILE A 278 2.17 -16.77 -27.65
CA ILE A 278 2.75 -16.08 -28.81
C ILE A 278 4.05 -16.79 -29.25
N SER A 279 4.96 -17.11 -28.31
CA SER A 279 6.21 -17.81 -28.62
C SER A 279 5.96 -19.18 -29.25
N TYR A 280 4.99 -19.96 -28.75
CA TYR A 280 4.65 -21.25 -29.36
C TYR A 280 4.10 -21.10 -30.78
N ALA A 281 3.23 -20.09 -31.01
CA ALA A 281 2.69 -19.81 -32.35
C ALA A 281 3.81 -19.41 -33.33
N ILE A 282 4.75 -18.56 -32.88
CA ILE A 282 5.90 -18.12 -33.72
C ILE A 282 6.81 -19.30 -34.06
N VAL A 283 7.16 -20.14 -33.08
CA VAL A 283 8.01 -21.31 -33.30
C VAL A 283 7.34 -22.30 -34.26
N LEU A 284 6.03 -22.55 -34.09
CA LEU A 284 5.28 -23.40 -35.01
C LEU A 284 5.28 -22.84 -36.45
N THR A 285 5.00 -21.53 -36.59
CA THR A 285 5.06 -20.85 -37.89
C THR A 285 6.45 -20.92 -38.51
N ALA A 286 7.52 -20.77 -37.70
CA ALA A 286 8.91 -20.89 -38.13
C ALA A 286 9.24 -22.29 -38.68
N ILE A 287 8.82 -23.35 -38.01
CA ILE A 287 9.01 -24.74 -38.44
C ILE A 287 8.25 -24.98 -39.77
N LEU A 288 6.99 -24.56 -39.85
CA LEU A 288 6.19 -24.71 -41.06
C LEU A 288 6.78 -23.94 -42.26
N LEU A 289 7.26 -22.71 -41.98
CA LEU A 289 7.89 -21.89 -43.01
C LEU A 289 9.23 -22.48 -43.50
N PHE A 290 10.03 -22.98 -42.58
CA PHE A 290 11.28 -23.68 -42.94
C PHE A 290 10.98 -24.93 -43.79
N ALA A 291 10.02 -25.76 -43.38
CA ALA A 291 9.60 -26.93 -44.10
C ALA A 291 9.05 -26.54 -45.52
N PHE A 292 8.25 -25.48 -45.60
CA PHE A 292 7.74 -24.97 -46.87
C PHE A 292 8.87 -24.51 -47.79
N GLY A 293 9.83 -23.72 -47.26
CA GLY A 293 10.97 -23.22 -48.05
C GLY A 293 11.87 -24.34 -48.61
N VAL A 294 12.08 -25.43 -47.82
CA VAL A 294 12.83 -26.59 -48.22
C VAL A 294 12.05 -27.42 -49.28
N LEU A 295 10.72 -27.62 -49.09
CA LEU A 295 9.89 -28.41 -50.00
C LEU A 295 9.73 -27.76 -51.41
N PHE A 296 9.74 -26.43 -51.46
CA PHE A 296 9.55 -25.68 -52.72
C PHE A 296 10.86 -25.08 -53.26
N ASP A 297 12.01 -25.41 -52.65
CA ASP A 297 13.35 -24.94 -53.06
C ASP A 297 13.41 -23.40 -53.27
N ILE A 298 12.86 -22.65 -52.28
CA ILE A 298 12.66 -21.20 -52.41
C ILE A 298 13.98 -20.44 -52.26
N TYR A 299 14.78 -20.81 -51.23
CA TYR A 299 16.11 -20.26 -50.99
C TYR A 299 17.10 -21.37 -50.66
N GLU A 300 18.39 -21.09 -50.86
CA GLU A 300 19.42 -21.94 -50.28
C GLU A 300 19.21 -22.11 -48.76
N ILE A 301 19.50 -23.30 -48.23
CA ILE A 301 19.24 -23.66 -46.83
C ILE A 301 19.83 -22.64 -45.84
N PRO A 302 21.06 -22.08 -46.02
CA PRO A 302 21.62 -21.04 -45.15
C PRO A 302 20.76 -19.76 -45.12
N VAL A 303 20.33 -19.26 -46.28
CA VAL A 303 19.53 -18.07 -46.41
C VAL A 303 18.13 -18.28 -45.81
N LEU A 304 17.53 -19.45 -46.03
CA LEU A 304 16.25 -19.85 -45.48
C LEU A 304 16.31 -19.92 -43.97
N LEU A 305 17.35 -20.53 -43.41
CA LEU A 305 17.52 -20.61 -41.94
C LEU A 305 17.67 -19.23 -41.31
N LEU A 306 18.51 -18.35 -41.88
CA LEU A 306 18.70 -16.99 -41.44
C LEU A 306 17.40 -16.21 -41.48
N SER A 307 16.61 -16.38 -42.56
CA SER A 307 15.31 -15.74 -42.75
C SER A 307 14.28 -16.16 -41.71
N VAL A 308 14.20 -17.44 -41.39
CA VAL A 308 13.30 -17.98 -40.36
C VAL A 308 13.70 -17.51 -38.97
N VAL A 309 14.99 -17.48 -38.67
CA VAL A 309 15.50 -16.90 -37.40
C VAL A 309 15.17 -15.42 -37.32
N THR A 310 15.34 -14.68 -38.38
CA THR A 310 14.98 -13.25 -38.51
C THR A 310 13.50 -13.02 -38.22
N MET A 311 12.62 -13.85 -38.78
CA MET A 311 11.19 -13.82 -38.53
C MET A 311 10.88 -14.04 -37.02
N VAL A 312 11.51 -15.05 -36.41
CA VAL A 312 11.30 -15.35 -35.00
C VAL A 312 11.70 -14.17 -34.11
N VAL A 313 12.87 -13.60 -34.35
CA VAL A 313 13.41 -12.45 -33.56
C VAL A 313 12.52 -11.21 -33.73
N GLY A 314 12.10 -10.90 -34.96
CA GLY A 314 11.23 -9.75 -35.23
C GLY A 314 9.83 -9.88 -34.62
N SER A 315 9.33 -11.11 -34.49
CA SER A 315 7.95 -11.37 -34.07
C SER A 315 7.73 -11.35 -32.53
N ILE A 316 8.78 -11.48 -31.70
CA ILE A 316 8.67 -11.57 -30.24
C ILE A 316 8.72 -10.17 -29.63
N PRO A 317 7.68 -9.73 -28.87
CA PRO A 317 7.68 -8.43 -28.21
C PRO A 317 8.56 -8.44 -26.93
N GLU A 318 9.87 -8.40 -27.09
CA GLU A 318 10.86 -8.55 -25.98
C GLU A 318 10.75 -7.44 -24.92
N GLY A 319 10.34 -6.23 -25.30
CA GLY A 319 10.22 -5.08 -24.39
C GLY A 319 9.05 -5.15 -23.40
N LEU A 320 8.07 -6.05 -23.60
CA LEU A 320 6.82 -6.05 -22.84
C LEU A 320 6.99 -6.28 -21.32
N PRO A 321 7.73 -7.29 -20.85
CA PRO A 321 7.90 -7.50 -19.40
C PRO A 321 8.65 -6.34 -18.73
N ALA A 322 9.66 -5.81 -19.36
CA ALA A 322 10.47 -4.72 -18.84
C ALA A 322 9.65 -3.41 -18.72
N ILE A 323 8.94 -3.02 -19.77
CA ILE A 323 8.09 -1.83 -19.75
C ILE A 323 6.96 -1.96 -18.74
N THR A 324 6.36 -3.15 -18.60
CA THR A 324 5.33 -3.40 -17.58
C THR A 324 5.87 -3.17 -16.18
N SER A 325 7.07 -3.66 -15.88
CA SER A 325 7.72 -3.44 -14.58
C SER A 325 7.99 -1.95 -14.32
N VAL A 326 8.42 -1.21 -15.34
CA VAL A 326 8.65 0.26 -15.23
C VAL A 326 7.33 1.00 -15.02
N ILE A 327 6.25 0.65 -15.72
CA ILE A 327 4.92 1.24 -15.52
C ILE A 327 4.43 1.03 -14.09
N LEU A 328 4.55 -0.20 -13.56
CA LEU A 328 4.20 -0.53 -12.18
C LEU A 328 5.05 0.27 -11.18
N ALA A 329 6.36 0.33 -11.35
CA ALA A 329 7.26 1.05 -10.46
C ALA A 329 6.95 2.55 -10.41
N ILE A 330 6.68 3.18 -11.56
CA ILE A 330 6.28 4.60 -11.61
C ILE A 330 4.88 4.80 -11.03
N GLY A 331 3.97 3.84 -11.20
CA GLY A 331 2.67 3.82 -10.53
C GLY A 331 2.81 3.88 -9.02
N VAL A 332 3.64 3.01 -8.42
CA VAL A 332 3.92 3.02 -6.98
C VAL A 332 4.55 4.34 -6.55
N GLN A 333 5.52 4.87 -7.32
CA GLN A 333 6.14 6.17 -7.01
C GLN A 333 5.11 7.32 -7.00
N ASN A 334 4.17 7.33 -7.95
CA ASN A 334 3.10 8.33 -8.00
C ASN A 334 2.12 8.19 -6.85
N MET A 335 1.79 6.95 -6.43
CA MET A 335 0.97 6.68 -5.26
C MET A 335 1.67 7.17 -3.99
N ALA A 336 2.96 6.89 -3.82
CA ALA A 336 3.73 7.35 -2.67
C ALA A 336 3.80 8.88 -2.57
N LYS A 337 3.93 9.61 -3.70
CA LYS A 337 3.84 11.08 -3.73
C LYS A 337 2.48 11.63 -3.28
N LYS A 338 1.45 10.79 -3.27
CA LYS A 338 0.09 11.07 -2.83
C LYS A 338 -0.25 10.36 -1.51
N ASN A 339 0.73 10.15 -0.66
CA ASN A 339 0.61 9.54 0.66
C ASN A 339 0.11 8.08 0.68
N SER A 340 0.10 7.38 -0.46
CA SER A 340 -0.24 5.95 -0.54
C SER A 340 1.03 5.12 -0.67
N ILE A 341 1.51 4.53 0.42
CA ILE A 341 2.71 3.68 0.43
C ILE A 341 2.30 2.24 0.13
N VAL A 342 2.56 1.76 -1.08
CA VAL A 342 2.26 0.39 -1.50
C VAL A 342 3.48 -0.49 -1.28
N LYS A 343 3.33 -1.57 -0.50
CA LYS A 343 4.44 -2.48 -0.16
C LYS A 343 4.82 -3.43 -1.29
N ASN A 344 3.84 -3.83 -2.10
CA ASN A 344 4.00 -4.83 -3.15
C ASN A 344 3.56 -4.28 -4.51
N LEU A 345 4.39 -4.43 -5.55
CA LEU A 345 4.03 -4.02 -6.93
C LEU A 345 2.69 -4.61 -7.42
N PRO A 346 2.34 -5.88 -7.09
CA PRO A 346 1.04 -6.48 -7.39
C PRO A 346 -0.15 -5.64 -7.00
N SER A 347 -0.10 -5.08 -5.82
CA SER A 347 -1.22 -4.37 -5.19
C SER A 347 -1.67 -3.14 -5.97
N VAL A 348 -0.75 -2.50 -6.74
CA VAL A 348 -1.08 -1.39 -7.64
C VAL A 348 -2.14 -1.77 -8.68
N GLU A 349 -1.98 -2.94 -9.27
CA GLU A 349 -2.93 -3.44 -10.29
C GLU A 349 -4.26 -3.85 -9.67
N THR A 350 -4.19 -4.53 -8.51
CA THR A 350 -5.37 -4.99 -7.79
C THR A 350 -6.22 -3.82 -7.32
N LEU A 351 -5.61 -2.73 -6.84
CA LEU A 351 -6.28 -1.47 -6.50
C LEU A 351 -7.16 -0.95 -7.65
N GLY A 352 -6.67 -0.99 -8.89
CA GLY A 352 -7.44 -0.56 -10.05
C GLY A 352 -8.69 -1.41 -10.35
N SER A 353 -8.80 -2.61 -9.78
CA SER A 353 -9.91 -3.56 -9.98
C SER A 353 -10.82 -3.70 -8.76
N VAL A 354 -10.61 -2.95 -7.69
CA VAL A 354 -11.42 -3.02 -6.46
C VAL A 354 -12.90 -2.76 -6.77
N ASN A 355 -13.75 -3.69 -6.29
CA ASN A 355 -15.21 -3.62 -6.38
C ASN A 355 -15.83 -3.14 -5.07
N ILE A 356 -15.28 -3.60 -3.95
CA ILE A 356 -15.77 -3.34 -2.59
C ILE A 356 -14.63 -2.78 -1.74
N ILE A 357 -14.93 -1.74 -0.97
CA ILE A 357 -14.08 -1.26 0.12
C ILE A 357 -14.83 -1.50 1.43
N GLY A 358 -14.40 -2.48 2.22
CA GLY A 358 -14.80 -2.61 3.63
C GLY A 358 -13.99 -1.62 4.46
N THR A 359 -14.63 -0.73 5.18
CA THR A 359 -13.94 0.31 5.94
C THR A 359 -14.41 0.35 7.39
N ASP A 360 -13.45 0.45 8.32
CA ASP A 360 -13.81 0.78 9.68
C ASP A 360 -14.34 2.22 9.76
N LYS A 361 -15.21 2.49 10.71
CA LYS A 361 -15.77 3.83 10.93
C LYS A 361 -14.74 4.76 11.58
N THR A 362 -14.24 4.31 12.77
CA THR A 362 -13.48 5.13 13.71
C THR A 362 -12.08 5.45 13.18
N GLY A 363 -11.68 6.71 13.20
CA GLY A 363 -10.36 7.14 12.72
C GLY A 363 -10.18 7.13 11.19
N THR A 364 -10.97 6.31 10.46
CA THR A 364 -10.94 6.21 8.99
C THR A 364 -11.95 7.15 8.34
N LEU A 365 -13.24 6.96 8.59
CA LEU A 365 -14.32 7.82 8.06
C LEU A 365 -14.59 9.02 8.96
N THR A 366 -14.26 8.92 10.24
CA THR A 366 -14.45 9.93 11.27
C THR A 366 -13.11 10.47 11.77
N LYS A 367 -13.16 11.61 12.45
CA LYS A 367 -11.94 12.29 12.98
C LYS A 367 -11.31 11.54 14.16
N ASN A 368 -12.07 10.65 14.83
CA ASN A 368 -11.74 10.06 16.12
C ASN A 368 -11.49 11.15 17.20
N GLU A 369 -12.29 12.21 17.13
CA GLU A 369 -12.24 13.35 18.04
C GLU A 369 -13.64 13.52 18.62
N MET A 370 -13.87 12.95 19.81
CA MET A 370 -15.18 13.04 20.45
C MET A 370 -15.57 14.49 20.66
N THR A 371 -16.75 14.85 20.17
CA THR A 371 -17.28 16.24 20.23
C THR A 371 -18.66 16.26 20.84
N ILE A 372 -18.88 17.12 21.84
CA ILE A 372 -20.20 17.38 22.39
C ILE A 372 -21.01 18.17 21.37
N LYS A 373 -22.18 17.66 20.99
CA LYS A 373 -23.09 18.28 20.01
C LYS A 373 -24.42 18.76 20.59
N ASP A 374 -24.88 18.10 21.63
CA ASP A 374 -26.09 18.48 22.34
C ASP A 374 -25.90 18.44 23.85
N ILE A 375 -26.54 19.37 24.53
CA ILE A 375 -26.66 19.43 25.96
C ILE A 375 -28.15 19.51 26.30
N ILE A 376 -28.65 18.70 27.21
CA ILE A 376 -30.02 18.70 27.69
C ILE A 376 -29.98 18.86 29.20
N THR A 377 -30.49 19.98 29.70
CA THR A 377 -30.81 20.22 31.13
C THR A 377 -32.28 19.89 31.39
N GLU A 378 -32.78 20.07 32.61
CA GLU A 378 -34.16 19.79 32.94
C GLU A 378 -35.14 20.58 32.09
N ASN A 379 -34.84 21.86 31.85
CA ASN A 379 -35.75 22.81 31.20
C ASN A 379 -35.40 23.14 29.74
N ASP A 380 -34.11 23.00 29.37
CA ASP A 380 -33.58 23.56 28.14
C ASP A 380 -32.74 22.53 27.34
N ARG A 381 -32.67 22.78 26.03
CA ARG A 381 -31.78 22.11 25.12
C ARG A 381 -30.82 23.09 24.46
N TYR A 382 -29.56 22.68 24.32
CA TYR A 382 -28.53 23.49 23.65
C TYR A 382 -27.83 22.64 22.58
N ILE A 383 -27.45 23.30 21.47
CA ILE A 383 -26.64 22.73 20.40
C ILE A 383 -25.25 23.36 20.46
N VAL A 384 -24.21 22.52 20.35
CA VAL A 384 -22.82 22.96 20.33
C VAL A 384 -22.29 22.86 18.91
N THR A 385 -21.80 23.97 18.34
CA THR A 385 -21.18 24.03 17.03
C THR A 385 -19.67 23.85 17.11
N GLY A 386 -19.03 23.67 15.95
CA GLY A 386 -17.59 23.34 15.85
C GLY A 386 -17.32 21.86 16.11
N ASP A 387 -16.27 21.31 15.46
CA ASP A 387 -15.91 19.90 15.46
C ASP A 387 -14.50 19.70 16.02
N GLY A 388 -14.29 18.56 16.66
CA GLY A 388 -13.00 18.15 17.21
C GLY A 388 -12.64 18.88 18.51
N TYR A 389 -11.35 18.93 18.80
CA TYR A 389 -10.82 19.45 20.07
C TYR A 389 -10.50 20.95 20.03
N SER A 390 -10.69 21.61 18.87
CA SER A 390 -10.59 23.06 18.82
C SER A 390 -11.69 23.73 19.67
N PRO A 391 -11.38 24.76 20.47
CA PRO A 391 -12.37 25.54 21.20
C PRO A 391 -13.22 26.44 20.31
N ASP A 392 -13.01 26.41 18.99
CA ASP A 392 -13.83 27.15 18.04
C ASP A 392 -15.27 26.65 18.02
N GLY A 393 -16.21 27.55 17.99
CA GLY A 393 -17.65 27.25 17.95
C GLY A 393 -18.47 28.01 18.99
N GLU A 394 -19.75 27.74 19.03
CA GLU A 394 -20.72 28.44 19.88
C GLU A 394 -21.70 27.45 20.51
N ILE A 395 -22.22 27.80 21.69
CA ILE A 395 -23.32 27.11 22.35
C ILE A 395 -24.59 27.92 22.07
N LYS A 396 -25.62 27.28 21.50
CA LYS A 396 -26.88 27.91 21.12
C LYS A 396 -28.05 27.24 21.83
N LYS A 397 -28.95 28.03 22.43
CA LYS A 397 -30.20 27.54 23.01
C LYS A 397 -31.20 27.27 21.89
N VAL A 398 -31.93 26.17 21.96
CA VAL A 398 -32.95 25.77 20.98
C VAL A 398 -34.32 26.31 21.46
N GLU A 399 -34.87 27.28 20.74
CA GLU A 399 -36.20 27.87 21.00
C GLU A 399 -37.20 27.39 19.95
N GLY A 400 -38.03 26.36 20.26
CA GLY A 400 -39.14 25.92 19.42
C GLY A 400 -38.84 24.84 18.36
N ARG A 401 -39.88 24.34 17.66
CA ARG A 401 -39.78 23.26 16.64
C ARG A 401 -39.23 23.72 15.28
N GLU A 402 -39.25 25.01 14.97
CA GLU A 402 -38.88 25.56 13.65
C GLU A 402 -37.41 25.98 13.52
N ASP A 403 -36.70 26.20 14.64
CA ASP A 403 -35.30 26.66 14.61
C ASP A 403 -34.26 25.52 14.26
N LEU A 404 -34.74 24.33 14.05
CA LEU A 404 -33.90 23.19 13.63
C LEU A 404 -33.35 23.31 12.19
N LEU A 405 -33.94 24.19 11.37
CA LEU A 405 -33.58 24.35 9.94
C LEU A 405 -32.99 25.73 9.60
N ASN A 406 -33.14 26.73 10.48
CA ASN A 406 -32.65 28.08 10.24
C ASN A 406 -31.53 28.47 11.22
N ASN A 407 -30.30 28.51 10.73
CA ASN A 407 -29.08 28.93 11.45
C ASN A 407 -29.03 30.47 11.76
N LYS A 408 -30.12 31.10 12.14
CA LYS A 408 -30.16 32.54 12.47
C LYS A 408 -30.67 32.76 13.89
N SER A 409 -29.79 32.67 14.86
CA SER A 409 -29.97 33.29 16.17
C SER A 409 -28.74 34.16 16.46
N ASN A 410 -28.90 35.44 16.52
CA ASN A 410 -27.89 36.50 16.72
C ASN A 410 -27.77 36.94 18.17
N SER A 411 -28.16 36.15 19.15
CA SER A 411 -28.00 36.51 20.57
C SER A 411 -26.84 35.76 21.21
N LYS A 412 -25.85 36.47 21.70
CA LYS A 412 -24.76 35.94 22.54
C LYS A 412 -25.42 35.31 23.79
N LEU A 413 -25.34 33.99 23.92
CA LEU A 413 -25.89 33.27 25.05
C LEU A 413 -25.02 33.55 26.30
N TYR A 414 -25.61 34.03 27.39
CA TYR A 414 -24.95 34.04 28.68
C TYR A 414 -25.01 32.65 29.28
N ILE A 415 -23.85 32.09 29.63
CA ILE A 415 -23.71 30.74 30.20
C ILE A 415 -23.92 30.84 31.70
N GLU A 416 -25.14 30.56 32.15
CA GLU A 416 -25.58 30.67 33.55
C GLU A 416 -26.40 29.45 33.98
N GLY A 417 -26.74 29.35 35.25
CA GLY A 417 -27.65 28.35 35.81
C GLY A 417 -27.19 26.90 35.62
N ASP A 418 -28.11 26.04 35.24
CA ASP A 418 -27.85 24.59 35.09
C ASP A 418 -26.90 24.27 33.93
N LEU A 419 -26.87 25.10 32.86
CA LEU A 419 -25.89 24.92 31.76
C LEU A 419 -24.45 25.13 32.27
N LYS A 420 -24.19 26.21 33.01
CA LYS A 420 -22.86 26.47 33.59
C LYS A 420 -22.45 25.34 34.54
N LYS A 421 -23.37 24.88 35.42
CA LYS A 421 -23.12 23.76 36.34
C LYS A 421 -22.75 22.48 35.56
N LEU A 422 -23.51 22.14 34.55
CA LEU A 422 -23.27 20.93 33.75
C LEU A 422 -21.89 20.95 33.11
N ILE A 423 -21.51 22.08 32.49
CA ILE A 423 -20.20 22.23 31.83
C ILE A 423 -19.06 22.09 32.86
N LEU A 424 -19.13 22.79 33.98
CA LEU A 424 -18.11 22.77 35.02
C LEU A 424 -18.00 21.37 35.65
N ILE A 425 -19.10 20.76 36.06
CA ILE A 425 -19.10 19.43 36.68
C ILE A 425 -18.56 18.38 35.73
N GLY A 426 -18.97 18.44 34.45
CA GLY A 426 -18.43 17.53 33.44
C GLY A 426 -16.93 17.69 33.19
N ALA A 427 -16.42 18.93 33.27
CA ALA A 427 -15.00 19.22 33.12
C ALA A 427 -14.18 18.86 34.39
N LEU A 428 -14.78 18.95 35.58
CA LEU A 428 -14.14 18.58 36.85
C LEU A 428 -14.09 17.05 37.02
N ALA A 429 -15.12 16.31 36.65
CA ALA A 429 -15.12 14.85 36.61
C ALA A 429 -14.33 14.35 35.38
N ASN A 430 -13.01 14.50 35.37
CA ASN A 430 -12.18 14.30 34.18
C ASN A 430 -10.73 13.93 34.55
N ASP A 431 -10.15 12.98 33.82
CA ASP A 431 -8.73 12.58 33.95
C ASP A 431 -7.87 12.93 32.73
N ALA A 432 -8.48 13.54 31.69
CA ALA A 432 -7.76 13.96 30.49
C ALA A 432 -7.18 15.37 30.62
N THR A 433 -6.22 15.70 29.76
CA THR A 433 -5.67 17.06 29.59
C THR A 433 -5.81 17.52 28.15
N LEU A 434 -6.10 18.81 27.95
CA LEU A 434 -6.22 19.45 26.65
C LEU A 434 -4.99 20.31 26.38
N ASN A 435 -4.21 19.96 25.34
CA ASN A 435 -2.95 20.61 24.99
C ASN A 435 -3.03 21.27 23.62
N GLN A 436 -2.24 22.31 23.40
CA GLN A 436 -2.09 22.95 22.09
C GLN A 436 -0.63 22.93 21.68
N GLU A 437 -0.31 22.21 20.61
CA GLU A 437 1.01 22.15 20.02
C GLU A 437 0.97 22.58 18.55
N ASN A 438 1.86 23.48 18.14
CA ASN A 438 1.93 23.99 16.76
C ASN A 438 0.60 24.47 16.17
N GLY A 439 -0.29 25.02 17.01
CA GLY A 439 -1.62 25.50 16.62
C GLY A 439 -2.69 24.41 16.51
N LYS A 440 -2.36 23.14 16.74
CA LYS A 440 -3.32 22.03 16.79
C LYS A 440 -3.66 21.69 18.24
N TRP A 441 -4.94 21.43 18.49
CA TRP A 441 -5.44 20.95 19.77
C TRP A 441 -5.42 19.43 19.83
N SER A 442 -4.94 18.89 20.95
CA SER A 442 -4.89 17.45 21.20
C SER A 442 -5.29 17.15 22.64
N ILE A 443 -5.80 15.94 22.86
CA ILE A 443 -6.14 15.43 24.17
C ILE A 443 -5.18 14.31 24.54
N ASN A 444 -4.68 14.39 25.78
CA ASN A 444 -4.01 13.28 26.43
C ASN A 444 -4.95 12.70 27.47
N GLY A 445 -5.33 11.41 27.32
CA GLY A 445 -6.34 10.72 28.11
C GLY A 445 -7.55 10.27 27.27
N GLU A 446 -8.62 9.88 27.96
CA GLU A 446 -9.82 9.34 27.29
C GLU A 446 -10.55 10.40 26.44
N PRO A 447 -10.83 10.15 25.15
CA PRO A 447 -11.51 11.11 24.26
C PRO A 447 -12.89 11.59 24.77
N THR A 448 -13.63 10.69 25.44
CA THR A 448 -14.93 11.00 26.03
C THR A 448 -14.80 12.02 27.18
N ASP A 449 -13.67 12.02 27.85
CA ASP A 449 -13.35 12.97 28.92
C ASP A 449 -12.89 14.30 28.34
N GLY A 450 -11.99 14.27 27.40
CA GLY A 450 -11.42 15.45 26.76
C GLY A 450 -12.42 16.37 26.09
N CYS A 451 -13.55 15.85 25.58
CA CYS A 451 -14.58 16.67 24.95
C CYS A 451 -15.26 17.64 25.93
N PHE A 452 -15.29 17.33 27.25
CA PHE A 452 -15.79 18.25 28.26
C PHE A 452 -14.84 19.41 28.53
N LEU A 453 -13.52 19.19 28.46
CA LEU A 453 -12.53 20.27 28.54
C LEU A 453 -12.64 21.22 27.34
N THR A 454 -12.83 20.66 26.15
CA THR A 454 -13.09 21.45 24.94
C THR A 454 -14.37 22.28 25.08
N LEU A 455 -15.46 21.69 25.61
CA LEU A 455 -16.70 22.38 25.87
C LEU A 455 -16.52 23.52 26.90
N CYS A 456 -15.76 23.28 27.97
CA CYS A 456 -15.46 24.28 28.99
C CYS A 456 -14.72 25.48 28.37
N LYS A 457 -13.73 25.24 27.51
CA LYS A 457 -13.04 26.32 26.78
C LYS A 457 -13.94 27.05 25.78
N LYS A 458 -14.84 26.35 25.07
CA LYS A 458 -15.86 26.99 24.21
C LYS A 458 -16.79 27.89 24.99
N ALA A 459 -17.06 27.57 26.24
CA ALA A 459 -17.89 28.32 27.17
C ALA A 459 -17.14 29.48 27.85
N ASP A 460 -15.86 29.66 27.60
CA ASP A 460 -14.97 30.63 28.28
C ASP A 460 -15.03 30.51 29.81
N LEU A 461 -15.06 29.25 30.28
CA LEU A 461 -15.05 28.92 31.71
C LEU A 461 -13.66 28.43 32.13
N ASP A 462 -13.24 28.85 33.33
CA ASP A 462 -11.96 28.41 33.92
C ASP A 462 -12.19 27.32 34.98
N THR A 463 -11.29 26.35 34.97
CA THR A 463 -11.25 25.25 35.95
C THR A 463 -9.93 25.20 36.71
N SER A 464 -9.13 26.26 36.71
CA SER A 464 -7.83 26.31 37.40
C SER A 464 -7.91 26.34 38.92
N ASP A 465 -9.03 26.79 39.50
CA ASP A 465 -9.18 27.07 40.92
C ASP A 465 -9.79 25.92 41.74
N PHE A 466 -9.79 24.68 41.23
CA PHE A 466 -10.28 23.54 42.02
C PHE A 466 -9.14 22.68 42.60
N VAL A 467 -9.42 22.00 43.69
CA VAL A 467 -8.49 21.03 44.31
C VAL A 467 -9.16 19.66 44.30
N GLU A 468 -8.53 18.68 43.61
CA GLU A 468 -8.92 17.27 43.65
C GLU A 468 -8.50 16.68 44.99
N ILE A 469 -9.43 16.04 45.73
CA ILE A 469 -9.21 15.42 47.00
C ILE A 469 -9.06 13.91 46.87
N ASP A 470 -10.00 13.27 46.16
CA ASP A 470 -10.03 11.81 45.93
C ASP A 470 -10.83 11.49 44.70
N LYS A 471 -10.63 10.30 44.09
CA LYS A 471 -11.34 9.87 42.89
C LYS A 471 -11.61 8.37 42.83
N ILE A 472 -12.71 8.03 42.19
CA ILE A 472 -12.97 6.72 41.58
C ILE A 472 -12.77 6.87 40.09
N PRO A 473 -11.73 6.24 39.49
CA PRO A 473 -11.54 6.25 38.01
C PRO A 473 -12.71 5.54 37.33
N PHE A 474 -12.86 5.77 36.01
CA PHE A 474 -13.90 5.09 35.25
C PHE A 474 -13.73 3.57 35.30
N ASP A 475 -14.80 2.88 35.63
CA ASP A 475 -14.85 1.42 35.66
C ASP A 475 -16.01 0.93 34.75
N SER A 476 -15.74 -0.11 33.95
CA SER A 476 -16.73 -0.68 33.00
C SER A 476 -17.87 -1.42 33.69
N ASP A 477 -17.69 -1.92 34.91
CA ASP A 477 -18.72 -2.65 35.67
C ASP A 477 -19.71 -1.67 36.32
N PHE A 478 -19.18 -0.58 36.88
CA PHE A 478 -20.00 0.48 37.48
C PHE A 478 -20.48 1.50 36.44
N LYS A 479 -19.76 1.70 35.34
CA LYS A 479 -20.07 2.60 34.22
C LYS A 479 -20.10 4.08 34.57
N TYR A 480 -19.39 4.50 35.59
CA TYR A 480 -19.19 5.90 35.96
C TYR A 480 -17.80 6.16 36.53
N MET A 481 -17.44 7.43 36.54
CA MET A 481 -16.33 7.98 37.35
C MET A 481 -16.85 9.01 38.33
N ALA A 482 -16.15 9.22 39.43
CA ALA A 482 -16.50 10.19 40.45
C ALA A 482 -15.27 10.86 41.05
N LYS A 483 -15.36 12.15 41.40
CA LYS A 483 -14.30 12.89 42.14
C LYS A 483 -14.86 13.71 43.26
N ILE A 484 -14.07 13.82 44.34
CA ILE A 484 -14.28 14.85 45.37
C ILE A 484 -13.41 16.04 44.99
N VAL A 485 -14.07 17.19 44.87
CA VAL A 485 -13.39 18.45 44.51
C VAL A 485 -13.80 19.59 45.46
N ASP A 486 -12.83 20.40 45.84
CA ASP A 486 -13.06 21.68 46.54
C ASP A 486 -13.12 22.79 45.50
N LEU A 487 -14.25 23.53 45.49
CA LEU A 487 -14.52 24.65 44.60
C LEU A 487 -15.28 25.73 45.37
N ASP A 488 -14.84 26.99 45.31
CA ASP A 488 -15.51 28.16 45.93
C ASP A 488 -15.89 27.92 47.40
N GLU A 489 -14.96 27.52 48.24
CA GLU A 489 -15.15 27.23 49.69
C GLU A 489 -16.10 26.05 50.03
N SER A 490 -16.63 25.37 49.01
CA SER A 490 -17.54 24.22 49.18
C SER A 490 -16.93 22.95 48.59
N ARG A 491 -17.25 21.78 49.18
CA ARG A 491 -16.84 20.46 48.69
C ARG A 491 -17.97 19.80 47.93
N TYR A 492 -17.63 19.26 46.76
CA TYR A 492 -18.59 18.61 45.90
C TYR A 492 -18.09 17.20 45.52
N LEU A 493 -19.02 16.25 45.43
CA LEU A 493 -18.88 15.02 44.73
C LEU A 493 -19.39 15.23 43.31
N VAL A 494 -18.53 15.15 42.32
CA VAL A 494 -18.86 15.30 40.89
C VAL A 494 -18.80 13.93 40.21
N VAL A 495 -19.83 13.60 39.44
CA VAL A 495 -20.00 12.27 38.84
C VAL A 495 -20.36 12.39 37.38
N LYS A 496 -19.72 11.54 36.54
CA LYS A 496 -20.02 11.43 35.11
C LYS A 496 -20.06 9.96 34.71
N GLY A 497 -21.05 9.56 33.92
CA GLY A 497 -21.16 8.15 33.52
C GLY A 497 -22.33 7.81 32.62
N ALA A 498 -22.60 6.52 32.48
CA ALA A 498 -23.72 6.02 31.69
C ALA A 498 -25.06 6.47 32.30
N PRO A 499 -25.97 7.05 31.49
CA PRO A 499 -27.25 7.55 31.99
C PRO A 499 -28.05 6.52 32.76
N ASP A 500 -28.13 5.27 32.28
CA ASP A 500 -28.91 4.22 32.91
C ASP A 500 -28.40 3.95 34.35
N SER A 501 -27.08 3.79 34.52
CA SER A 501 -26.49 3.55 35.85
C SER A 501 -26.71 4.71 36.81
N LEU A 502 -26.51 5.96 36.37
CA LEU A 502 -26.69 7.12 37.25
C LEU A 502 -28.18 7.38 37.56
N MET A 503 -29.09 7.17 36.61
CA MET A 503 -30.52 7.33 36.82
C MET A 503 -31.05 6.26 37.79
N ASP A 504 -30.57 5.04 37.77
CA ASP A 504 -30.98 3.99 38.69
C ASP A 504 -30.47 4.27 40.12
N ILE A 505 -29.26 4.78 40.28
CA ILE A 505 -28.72 5.24 41.59
C ILE A 505 -29.57 6.37 42.16
N ILE A 506 -29.91 7.36 41.34
CA ILE A 506 -30.73 8.51 41.77
C ILE A 506 -32.16 8.10 42.14
N LEU A 507 -32.77 7.21 41.36
CA LEU A 507 -34.12 6.73 41.61
C LEU A 507 -34.23 5.97 42.93
N ASN A 508 -33.20 5.20 43.30
CA ASN A 508 -33.17 4.45 44.56
C ASN A 508 -33.15 5.37 45.79
N SER A 509 -32.64 6.61 45.67
CA SER A 509 -32.58 7.60 46.76
C SER A 509 -33.70 8.63 46.66
N ASN A 510 -34.27 8.92 45.52
CA ASN A 510 -35.30 9.94 45.28
C ASN A 510 -36.43 9.39 44.42
N SER A 511 -37.55 9.01 45.09
CA SER A 511 -38.75 8.48 44.41
C SER A 511 -39.51 9.52 43.55
N GLU A 512 -39.26 10.82 43.71
CA GLU A 512 -39.83 11.85 42.88
C GLU A 512 -39.05 12.08 41.57
N PHE A 513 -37.90 11.45 41.37
CA PHE A 513 -37.08 11.58 40.20
C PHE A 513 -37.80 11.05 38.92
N ASN A 514 -37.99 11.93 37.95
CA ASN A 514 -38.73 11.59 36.72
C ASN A 514 -37.85 10.82 35.73
N GLN A 515 -37.53 9.55 36.05
CA GLN A 515 -36.70 8.69 35.21
C GLN A 515 -37.30 8.52 33.77
N ILE A 516 -38.65 8.49 33.63
CA ILE A 516 -39.29 8.29 32.33
C ILE A 516 -38.98 9.46 31.38
N TYR A 517 -38.97 10.69 31.91
CA TYR A 517 -38.62 11.88 31.15
C TYR A 517 -37.19 11.81 30.62
N TRP A 518 -36.22 11.49 31.49
CA TRP A 518 -34.81 11.44 31.13
C TRP A 518 -34.50 10.24 30.22
N LYS A 519 -35.11 9.06 30.39
CA LYS A 519 -35.00 7.92 29.47
C LYS A 519 -35.51 8.26 28.06
N LYS A 520 -36.56 9.06 27.93
CA LYS A 520 -37.03 9.56 26.61
C LYS A 520 -35.99 10.49 25.96
N LYS A 521 -35.37 11.39 26.73
CA LYS A 521 -34.34 12.31 26.22
C LYS A 521 -33.06 11.55 25.82
N MET A 522 -32.63 10.59 26.63
CA MET A 522 -31.52 9.71 26.32
C MET A 522 -31.76 8.93 25.02
N THR A 523 -32.94 8.29 24.89
CA THR A 523 -33.31 7.53 23.68
C THR A 523 -33.34 8.44 22.45
N TRP A 524 -33.79 9.68 22.61
CA TRP A 524 -33.85 10.64 21.52
C TRP A 524 -32.42 11.06 21.04
N LEU A 525 -31.48 11.28 21.97
CA LEU A 525 -30.08 11.53 21.62
C LEU A 525 -29.42 10.34 20.97
N ALA A 526 -29.66 9.13 21.53
CA ALA A 526 -29.10 7.88 21.01
C ALA A 526 -29.59 7.58 19.58
N LYS A 527 -30.88 7.83 19.27
CA LYS A 527 -31.43 7.71 17.90
C LYS A 527 -30.80 8.65 16.89
N GLN A 528 -30.12 9.71 17.34
CA GLN A 528 -29.33 10.61 16.47
C GLN A 528 -27.87 10.19 16.35
N GLY A 529 -27.54 8.96 16.74
CA GLY A 529 -26.20 8.43 16.66
C GLY A 529 -25.23 9.04 17.68
N LYS A 530 -25.70 9.60 18.79
CA LYS A 530 -24.87 10.23 19.81
C LYS A 530 -24.64 9.27 20.99
N ARG A 531 -23.41 9.22 21.47
CA ARG A 531 -23.10 8.62 22.76
C ARG A 531 -23.63 9.54 23.87
N VAL A 532 -24.49 9.01 24.74
CA VAL A 532 -25.09 9.83 25.79
C VAL A 532 -24.34 9.63 27.09
N VAL A 533 -23.93 10.73 27.73
CA VAL A 533 -23.28 10.77 29.03
C VAL A 533 -24.13 11.61 29.97
N ALA A 534 -24.37 11.11 31.18
CA ALA A 534 -25.05 11.83 32.26
C ALA A 534 -24.03 12.51 33.16
N VAL A 535 -24.37 13.71 33.62
CA VAL A 535 -23.59 14.51 34.58
C VAL A 535 -24.40 14.74 35.81
N ALA A 536 -23.88 14.40 36.97
CA ALA A 536 -24.53 14.53 38.27
C ALA A 536 -23.57 15.09 39.32
N TYR A 537 -24.10 15.63 40.40
CA TYR A 537 -23.32 16.17 41.50
C TYR A 537 -24.03 16.07 42.83
N LYS A 538 -23.25 16.26 43.87
CA LYS A 538 -23.76 16.35 45.26
C LYS A 538 -22.85 17.27 46.05
N LYS A 539 -23.41 18.17 46.91
CA LYS A 539 -22.63 18.90 47.88
C LYS A 539 -22.42 18.05 49.12
N ILE A 540 -21.16 17.93 49.57
CA ILE A 540 -20.78 17.09 50.71
C ILE A 540 -20.07 17.88 51.81
N SER A 541 -19.98 17.32 53.04
CA SER A 541 -19.23 17.95 54.15
C SER A 541 -17.73 17.94 53.86
N LYS A 542 -17.00 18.96 54.28
CA LYS A 542 -15.53 19.03 54.17
C LYS A 542 -14.79 17.95 54.96
N ASP A 543 -15.48 17.23 55.86
CA ASP A 543 -14.89 16.12 56.65
C ASP A 543 -14.73 14.83 55.83
N ILE A 544 -15.38 14.74 54.65
CA ILE A 544 -15.34 13.57 53.78
C ILE A 544 -14.16 13.72 52.84
N ASN A 545 -13.10 12.91 53.01
CA ASN A 545 -11.87 12.96 52.23
C ASN A 545 -11.68 11.73 51.30
N GLU A 546 -12.50 10.69 51.43
CA GLU A 546 -12.39 9.44 50.67
C GLU A 546 -13.73 9.14 49.99
N ILE A 547 -13.71 8.61 48.77
CA ILE A 547 -14.89 8.19 48.01
C ILE A 547 -15.10 6.69 48.19
N GLU A 548 -16.28 6.35 48.72
CA GLU A 548 -16.82 4.99 48.66
C GLU A 548 -18.06 4.97 47.75
N HIS A 549 -18.35 3.85 47.08
CA HIS A 549 -19.53 3.71 46.23
C HIS A 549 -20.85 4.04 46.92
N ASN A 550 -20.96 3.76 48.20
CA ASN A 550 -22.11 4.06 49.06
C ASN A 550 -22.41 5.57 49.16
N LEU A 551 -21.38 6.40 48.98
CA LEU A 551 -21.52 7.86 49.02
C LEU A 551 -22.38 8.39 47.87
N LEU A 552 -22.43 7.69 46.71
CA LEU A 552 -23.24 8.04 45.55
C LEU A 552 -24.73 7.68 45.75
N GLU A 553 -25.06 6.75 46.66
CA GLU A 553 -26.41 6.21 46.80
C GLU A 553 -27.42 7.19 47.41
N LYS A 554 -26.98 8.33 47.94
CA LYS A 554 -27.88 9.30 48.63
C LYS A 554 -27.70 10.71 48.05
N ASP A 555 -28.79 11.39 47.83
CA ASP A 555 -28.87 12.81 47.47
C ASP A 555 -28.08 13.25 46.24
N LEU A 556 -27.77 12.31 45.30
CA LEU A 556 -27.14 12.60 44.03
C LEU A 556 -28.16 13.33 43.13
N GLN A 557 -27.79 14.45 42.50
CA GLN A 557 -28.63 15.27 41.65
C GLN A 557 -28.17 15.20 40.18
N LEU A 558 -29.04 14.79 39.27
CA LEU A 558 -28.75 14.81 37.85
C LEU A 558 -28.84 16.28 37.35
N VAL A 559 -27.75 16.78 36.72
CA VAL A 559 -27.73 18.12 36.11
C VAL A 559 -28.23 18.06 34.66
N GLY A 560 -27.88 16.99 33.96
CA GLY A 560 -28.35 16.83 32.59
C GLY A 560 -27.65 15.72 31.84
N LEU A 561 -27.97 15.66 30.53
CA LEU A 561 -27.42 14.69 29.56
C LEU A 561 -26.64 15.45 28.49
N VAL A 562 -25.57 14.83 28.05
CA VAL A 562 -24.70 15.33 26.99
C VAL A 562 -24.65 14.31 25.86
N GLY A 563 -24.91 14.75 24.64
CA GLY A 563 -24.80 13.94 23.41
C GLY A 563 -23.47 14.18 22.73
N ILE A 564 -22.61 13.16 22.74
CA ILE A 564 -21.25 13.18 22.17
C ILE A 564 -21.26 12.42 20.85
N MET A 565 -20.52 12.92 19.87
CA MET A 565 -20.38 12.29 18.57
C MET A 565 -18.93 12.40 18.08
N ASP A 566 -18.47 11.38 17.38
CA ASP A 566 -17.27 11.43 16.57
C ASP A 566 -17.65 11.92 15.16
N PRO A 567 -17.31 13.16 14.75
CA PRO A 567 -17.77 13.73 13.49
C PRO A 567 -17.08 13.10 12.28
N PRO A 568 -17.79 12.93 11.15
CA PRO A 568 -17.16 12.51 9.91
C PRO A 568 -16.16 13.55 9.41
N LYS A 569 -15.12 13.09 8.70
CA LYS A 569 -14.19 13.97 7.98
C LYS A 569 -14.89 14.55 6.76
N GLU A 570 -14.73 15.84 6.50
CA GLU A 570 -15.42 16.52 5.38
C GLU A 570 -15.01 15.95 4.00
N GLU A 571 -13.73 15.66 3.82
CA GLU A 571 -13.18 15.11 2.58
C GLU A 571 -13.67 13.68 2.24
N VAL A 572 -14.21 12.96 3.22
CA VAL A 572 -14.74 11.60 3.02
C VAL A 572 -15.99 11.61 2.14
N ILE A 573 -16.84 12.64 2.24
CA ILE A 573 -18.08 12.73 1.46
C ILE A 573 -17.76 12.76 -0.04
N ASP A 574 -16.86 13.64 -0.45
CA ASP A 574 -16.44 13.75 -1.85
C ASP A 574 -15.75 12.48 -2.35
N ALA A 575 -14.94 11.86 -1.50
CA ALA A 575 -14.25 10.60 -1.83
C ALA A 575 -15.24 9.45 -2.04
N ILE A 576 -16.25 9.32 -1.18
CA ILE A 576 -17.33 8.33 -1.33
C ILE A 576 -18.10 8.53 -2.65
N LEU A 577 -18.46 9.76 -2.97
CA LEU A 577 -19.16 10.07 -4.22
C LEU A 577 -18.30 9.73 -5.45
N GLN A 578 -17.00 10.02 -5.42
CA GLN A 578 -16.08 9.65 -6.50
C GLN A 578 -15.94 8.12 -6.63
N ALA A 579 -15.83 7.38 -5.52
CA ALA A 579 -15.77 5.93 -5.54
C ALA A 579 -17.07 5.31 -6.08
N ARG A 580 -18.23 5.78 -5.66
CA ARG A 580 -19.55 5.34 -6.16
C ARG A 580 -19.69 5.59 -7.66
N ASN A 581 -19.28 6.76 -8.15
CA ASN A 581 -19.26 7.08 -9.59
C ASN A 581 -18.31 6.15 -10.38
N ALA A 582 -17.27 5.67 -9.73
CA ALA A 582 -16.34 4.69 -10.27
C ALA A 582 -16.85 3.24 -10.18
N GLY A 583 -18.07 3.02 -9.72
CA GLY A 583 -18.68 1.69 -9.52
C GLY A 583 -18.10 0.91 -8.33
N VAL A 584 -17.37 1.57 -7.43
CA VAL A 584 -16.83 0.96 -6.20
C VAL A 584 -17.83 1.15 -5.08
N LYS A 585 -18.28 0.06 -4.45
CA LYS A 585 -19.20 0.09 -3.32
C LYS A 585 -18.40 0.17 -2.00
N ILE A 586 -18.80 1.06 -1.12
CA ILE A 586 -18.19 1.21 0.20
C ILE A 586 -19.11 0.57 1.23
N LYS A 587 -18.53 -0.23 2.12
CA LYS A 587 -19.22 -0.97 3.17
C LYS A 587 -18.62 -0.58 4.52
N MET A 588 -19.45 -0.04 5.42
CA MET A 588 -19.02 0.32 6.77
C MET A 588 -19.08 -0.90 7.69
N ILE A 589 -17.98 -1.19 8.37
CA ILE A 589 -17.87 -2.31 9.32
C ILE A 589 -17.38 -1.73 10.64
N THR A 590 -18.21 -1.78 11.69
CA THR A 590 -17.93 -1.10 12.96
C THR A 590 -18.40 -1.91 14.18
N GLY A 591 -17.74 -1.73 15.32
CA GLY A 591 -18.21 -2.19 16.61
C GLY A 591 -19.37 -1.38 17.21
N ASP A 592 -19.71 -0.23 16.62
CA ASP A 592 -20.74 0.68 17.11
C ASP A 592 -22.16 0.12 17.05
N HIS A 593 -23.05 0.82 17.76
CA HIS A 593 -24.49 0.54 17.73
C HIS A 593 -25.07 0.79 16.31
N PRO A 594 -26.02 -0.04 15.85
CA PRO A 594 -26.62 0.07 14.51
C PRO A 594 -27.14 1.46 14.17
N GLU A 595 -27.80 2.11 15.11
CA GLU A 595 -28.39 3.47 14.91
C GLU A 595 -27.31 4.53 14.71
N THR A 596 -26.19 4.45 15.47
CA THR A 596 -25.04 5.33 15.32
C THR A 596 -24.38 5.15 13.95
N ALA A 597 -24.13 3.91 13.56
CA ALA A 597 -23.53 3.57 12.27
C ALA A 597 -24.41 4.05 11.10
N ALA A 598 -25.73 3.84 11.18
CA ALA A 598 -26.69 4.28 10.16
C ALA A 598 -26.71 5.82 10.01
N GLU A 599 -26.70 6.56 11.12
CA GLU A 599 -26.70 8.04 11.08
C GLU A 599 -25.43 8.60 10.48
N ILE A 600 -24.26 8.03 10.82
CA ILE A 600 -22.99 8.42 10.21
C ILE A 600 -22.98 8.09 8.72
N ALA A 601 -23.40 6.90 8.34
CA ALA A 601 -23.50 6.47 6.94
C ALA A 601 -24.38 7.41 6.12
N ARG A 602 -25.52 7.85 6.70
CA ARG A 602 -26.41 8.83 6.07
C ARG A 602 -25.73 10.19 5.88
N ARG A 603 -24.98 10.67 6.86
CA ARG A 603 -24.25 11.95 6.78
C ARG A 603 -23.15 11.96 5.72
N ILE A 604 -22.44 10.85 5.58
CA ILE A 604 -21.37 10.71 4.56
C ILE A 604 -21.91 10.25 3.21
N GLN A 605 -23.21 10.07 3.06
CA GLN A 605 -23.86 9.59 1.83
C GLN A 605 -23.28 8.25 1.34
N LEU A 606 -23.08 7.30 2.29
CA LEU A 606 -22.42 6.03 2.05
C LEU A 606 -23.09 5.22 0.93
N SER A 607 -24.41 5.07 1.01
CA SER A 607 -25.27 4.44 -0.01
C SER A 607 -26.65 5.07 0.01
N ASP A 608 -27.52 4.70 -0.94
CA ASP A 608 -28.88 5.23 -1.03
C ASP A 608 -29.79 4.58 0.02
N ASP A 609 -29.61 3.26 0.27
CA ASP A 609 -30.50 2.46 1.15
C ASP A 609 -29.97 2.38 2.60
N ASN A 610 -28.65 2.36 2.80
CA ASN A 610 -27.98 2.25 4.12
C ASN A 610 -28.49 1.08 4.97
N ASN A 611 -28.66 -0.09 4.37
CA ASN A 611 -29.14 -1.30 5.05
C ASN A 611 -28.14 -1.80 6.10
N VAL A 612 -28.63 -2.09 7.30
CA VAL A 612 -27.81 -2.49 8.47
C VAL A 612 -28.03 -3.94 8.82
N ILE A 613 -26.94 -4.67 9.08
CA ILE A 613 -26.95 -5.98 9.74
C ILE A 613 -26.00 -5.96 10.93
N THR A 614 -26.35 -6.69 12.00
CA THR A 614 -25.54 -6.71 13.23
C THR A 614 -24.70 -7.99 13.35
N GLY A 615 -23.57 -7.93 14.10
CA GLY A 615 -22.72 -9.07 14.39
C GLY A 615 -23.50 -10.30 14.90
N PRO A 616 -24.36 -10.18 15.93
CA PRO A 616 -25.20 -11.30 16.39
C PRO A 616 -26.17 -11.88 15.35
N GLN A 617 -26.55 -11.10 14.33
CA GLN A 617 -27.32 -11.61 13.19
C GLN A 617 -26.41 -12.36 12.20
N LEU A 618 -25.20 -11.84 11.96
CA LEU A 618 -24.19 -12.51 11.12
C LEU A 618 -23.76 -13.86 11.71
N ASP A 619 -23.63 -13.95 13.03
CA ASP A 619 -23.23 -15.19 13.72
C ASP A 619 -24.23 -16.33 13.58
N LYS A 620 -25.49 -16.01 13.30
CA LYS A 620 -26.57 -17.00 13.05
C LYS A 620 -26.57 -17.55 11.63
N LEU A 621 -25.86 -16.91 10.71
CA LEU A 621 -25.82 -17.30 9.30
C LEU A 621 -24.65 -18.25 9.04
N THR A 622 -24.87 -19.23 8.21
CA THR A 622 -23.79 -20.03 7.60
C THR A 622 -23.04 -19.19 6.57
N ASP A 623 -21.83 -19.60 6.21
CA ASP A 623 -21.02 -18.87 5.21
C ASP A 623 -21.69 -18.87 3.82
N ASP A 624 -22.42 -19.91 3.46
CA ASP A 624 -23.20 -19.97 2.20
C ASP A 624 -24.39 -19.00 2.22
N GLU A 625 -25.14 -18.93 3.32
CA GLU A 625 -26.23 -17.95 3.47
C GLU A 625 -25.69 -16.53 3.43
N LEU A 626 -24.60 -16.26 4.17
CA LEU A 626 -23.94 -14.95 4.17
C LEU A 626 -23.51 -14.53 2.77
N LYS A 627 -22.94 -15.43 1.99
CA LYS A 627 -22.55 -15.19 0.61
C LYS A 627 -23.71 -14.67 -0.24
N PHE A 628 -24.92 -15.20 -0.07
CA PHE A 628 -26.09 -14.79 -0.85
C PHE A 628 -26.58 -13.39 -0.50
N ILE A 629 -26.62 -13.04 0.81
CA ILE A 629 -27.23 -11.79 1.27
C ILE A 629 -26.24 -10.63 1.46
N ILE A 630 -24.92 -10.90 1.47
CA ILE A 630 -23.89 -9.90 1.85
C ILE A 630 -23.96 -8.63 1.00
N GLN A 631 -24.41 -8.71 -0.25
CA GLN A 631 -24.48 -7.57 -1.14
C GLN A 631 -25.64 -6.61 -0.83
N ASP A 632 -26.66 -7.07 -0.11
CA ASP A 632 -27.87 -6.31 0.24
C ASP A 632 -27.63 -5.34 1.42
N TYR A 633 -26.52 -5.50 2.13
CA TYR A 633 -26.18 -4.69 3.30
C TYR A 633 -25.00 -3.75 3.01
N ASP A 634 -25.08 -2.55 3.58
CA ASP A 634 -24.04 -1.52 3.45
C ASP A 634 -23.32 -1.28 4.77
N ILE A 635 -23.97 -1.62 5.89
CA ILE A 635 -23.49 -1.35 7.25
C ILE A 635 -23.52 -2.63 8.07
N PHE A 636 -22.37 -2.96 8.65
CA PHE A 636 -22.16 -4.08 9.55
C PHE A 636 -21.84 -3.53 10.93
N ALA A 637 -22.85 -3.51 11.81
CA ALA A 637 -22.76 -2.92 13.15
C ALA A 637 -22.51 -3.97 14.23
N ARG A 638 -21.85 -3.60 15.35
CA ARG A 638 -21.42 -4.53 16.41
C ARG A 638 -20.63 -5.72 15.86
N ALA A 639 -19.80 -5.48 14.85
CA ALA A 639 -19.00 -6.50 14.22
C ALA A 639 -17.78 -6.84 15.07
N THR A 640 -17.55 -8.15 15.29
CA THR A 640 -16.34 -8.68 15.91
C THR A 640 -15.21 -8.80 14.88
N PRO A 641 -13.95 -8.99 15.29
CA PRO A 641 -12.83 -9.27 14.37
C PRO A 641 -13.10 -10.48 13.46
N GLU A 642 -13.74 -11.52 13.99
CA GLU A 642 -14.14 -12.71 13.24
C GLU A 642 -15.22 -12.39 12.19
N ASN A 643 -16.20 -11.53 12.53
CA ASN A 643 -17.19 -11.05 11.55
C ASN A 643 -16.51 -10.28 10.42
N LYS A 644 -15.51 -9.41 10.71
CA LYS A 644 -14.76 -8.68 9.68
C LYS A 644 -14.10 -9.64 8.67
N LEU A 645 -13.47 -10.70 9.17
CA LEU A 645 -12.88 -11.75 8.33
C LEU A 645 -13.92 -12.51 7.48
N ARG A 646 -15.06 -12.90 8.06
CA ARG A 646 -16.14 -13.59 7.36
C ARG A 646 -16.77 -12.73 6.26
N ILE A 647 -16.97 -11.43 6.52
CA ILE A 647 -17.46 -10.46 5.53
C ILE A 647 -16.52 -10.39 4.32
N VAL A 648 -15.21 -10.26 4.53
CA VAL A 648 -14.22 -10.24 3.44
C VAL A 648 -14.29 -11.53 2.62
N LYS A 649 -14.30 -12.69 3.26
CA LYS A 649 -14.40 -14.00 2.58
C LYS A 649 -15.69 -14.13 1.77
N ALA A 650 -16.83 -13.64 2.28
CA ALA A 650 -18.12 -13.69 1.59
C ALA A 650 -18.12 -12.84 0.31
N TYR A 651 -17.51 -11.64 0.31
CA TYR A 651 -17.35 -10.83 -0.90
C TYR A 651 -16.43 -11.51 -1.91
N GLN A 652 -15.29 -12.05 -1.46
CA GLN A 652 -14.36 -12.80 -2.32
C GLN A 652 -15.00 -14.04 -2.95
N ALA A 653 -15.84 -14.77 -2.20
CA ALA A 653 -16.62 -15.91 -2.71
C ALA A 653 -17.61 -15.53 -3.82
N ASN A 654 -18.02 -14.26 -3.89
CA ASN A 654 -18.80 -13.67 -4.98
C ASN A 654 -17.94 -13.16 -6.15
N ASN A 655 -16.66 -13.51 -6.22
CA ASN A 655 -15.68 -13.03 -7.21
C ASN A 655 -15.52 -11.50 -7.25
N LEU A 656 -15.78 -10.82 -6.14
CA LEU A 656 -15.57 -9.38 -6.00
C LEU A 656 -14.18 -9.11 -5.41
N VAL A 657 -13.43 -8.21 -6.04
CA VAL A 657 -12.14 -7.76 -5.52
C VAL A 657 -12.40 -6.84 -4.33
N THR A 658 -11.95 -7.26 -3.16
CA THR A 658 -12.29 -6.63 -1.89
C THR A 658 -11.05 -5.96 -1.29
N ALA A 659 -11.15 -4.65 -1.04
CA ALA A 659 -10.23 -3.93 -0.19
C ALA A 659 -10.78 -3.84 1.24
N MET A 660 -9.92 -3.88 2.25
CA MET A 660 -10.29 -3.71 3.65
C MET A 660 -9.40 -2.66 4.30
N THR A 661 -10.00 -1.69 5.01
CA THR A 661 -9.25 -0.74 5.82
C THR A 661 -9.33 -1.09 7.30
N GLY A 662 -8.28 -0.79 8.06
CA GLY A 662 -8.23 -0.97 9.50
C GLY A 662 -7.01 -0.28 10.12
N ASP A 663 -7.05 -0.02 11.42
CA ASP A 663 -5.99 0.64 12.16
C ASP A 663 -5.53 -0.16 13.39
N GLY A 664 -6.34 -1.11 13.85
CA GLY A 664 -6.09 -1.88 15.05
C GLY A 664 -5.61 -3.31 14.84
N VAL A 665 -5.15 -3.93 15.91
CA VAL A 665 -4.77 -5.36 15.96
C VAL A 665 -5.94 -6.25 15.53
N ASN A 666 -7.16 -5.87 15.92
CA ASN A 666 -8.39 -6.59 15.62
C ASN A 666 -8.72 -6.67 14.11
N ASP A 667 -8.12 -5.80 13.31
CA ASP A 667 -8.33 -5.75 11.86
C ASP A 667 -7.33 -6.61 11.08
N ALA A 668 -6.21 -6.97 11.69
CA ALA A 668 -5.10 -7.65 11.02
C ALA A 668 -5.52 -8.93 10.25
N PRO A 669 -6.37 -9.84 10.79
CA PRO A 669 -6.82 -11.01 10.04
C PRO A 669 -7.62 -10.66 8.80
N ALA A 670 -8.48 -9.64 8.87
CA ALA A 670 -9.29 -9.17 7.76
C ALA A 670 -8.45 -8.42 6.71
N LEU A 671 -7.47 -7.60 7.14
CA LEU A 671 -6.50 -6.92 6.28
C LEU A 671 -5.68 -7.92 5.47
N LYS A 672 -5.17 -8.97 6.12
CA LYS A 672 -4.36 -10.01 5.47
C LYS A 672 -5.18 -10.88 4.51
N GLN A 673 -6.46 -11.12 4.80
CA GLN A 673 -7.36 -11.91 3.96
C GLN A 673 -7.83 -11.15 2.72
N ALA A 674 -8.01 -9.84 2.79
CA ALA A 674 -8.50 -9.01 1.69
C ALA A 674 -7.61 -9.15 0.44
N ASP A 675 -8.16 -8.85 -0.75
CA ASP A 675 -7.34 -8.76 -1.97
C ASP A 675 -6.37 -7.56 -1.87
N ILE A 676 -6.74 -6.53 -1.09
CA ILE A 676 -5.90 -5.40 -0.69
C ILE A 676 -6.21 -5.02 0.77
N GLY A 677 -5.28 -5.25 1.67
CA GLY A 677 -5.31 -4.69 3.02
C GLY A 677 -4.76 -3.26 3.03
N ILE A 678 -5.43 -2.34 3.70
CA ILE A 678 -5.07 -0.91 3.78
C ILE A 678 -5.03 -0.50 5.24
N SER A 679 -3.89 -0.05 5.73
CA SER A 679 -3.75 0.43 7.11
C SER A 679 -3.52 1.94 7.17
N MET A 680 -3.84 2.52 8.35
CA MET A 680 -3.49 3.89 8.68
C MET A 680 -1.99 3.99 8.99
N GLY A 681 -1.37 5.10 8.64
CA GLY A 681 0.07 5.31 8.81
C GLY A 681 0.42 6.00 10.13
N ILE A 682 -0.41 6.95 10.56
CA ILE A 682 -0.21 7.73 11.79
C ILE A 682 -0.83 6.99 12.98
N LYS A 683 -2.13 6.68 12.90
CA LYS A 683 -2.90 6.04 13.99
C LYS A 683 -2.85 4.51 13.97
N GLY A 684 -2.46 3.93 12.83
CA GLY A 684 -2.43 2.47 12.69
C GLY A 684 -1.36 1.83 13.55
N THR A 685 -1.73 0.75 14.24
CA THR A 685 -0.77 -0.10 14.98
C THR A 685 0.22 -0.76 14.02
N ASP A 686 1.39 -1.13 14.50
CA ASP A 686 2.39 -1.78 13.66
C ASP A 686 1.90 -3.12 13.11
N VAL A 687 1.08 -3.83 13.88
CA VAL A 687 0.41 -5.07 13.46
C VAL A 687 -0.49 -4.84 12.25
N ALA A 688 -1.31 -3.78 12.27
CA ALA A 688 -2.16 -3.42 11.15
C ALA A 688 -1.33 -3.01 9.94
N LYS A 689 -0.28 -2.18 10.15
CA LYS A 689 0.66 -1.80 9.09
C LYS A 689 1.32 -3.02 8.48
N GLU A 690 1.81 -3.97 9.26
CA GLU A 690 2.50 -5.16 8.76
C GLU A 690 1.57 -6.09 7.97
N SER A 691 0.33 -6.27 8.45
CA SER A 691 -0.68 -7.12 7.81
C SER A 691 -1.28 -6.52 6.53
N SER A 692 -1.05 -5.24 6.24
CA SER A 692 -1.61 -4.55 5.08
C SER A 692 -0.69 -4.58 3.85
N ASP A 693 -1.28 -4.42 2.65
CA ASP A 693 -0.57 -4.24 1.37
C ASP A 693 -0.25 -2.79 1.07
N MET A 694 -1.02 -1.86 1.65
CA MET A 694 -0.89 -0.42 1.46
C MET A 694 -1.03 0.30 2.80
N VAL A 695 -0.23 1.35 3.01
CA VAL A 695 -0.27 2.22 4.19
C VAL A 695 -0.60 3.64 3.74
N LEU A 696 -1.57 4.28 4.41
CA LEU A 696 -1.96 5.68 4.16
C LEU A 696 -1.15 6.59 5.09
N ALA A 697 -0.14 7.27 4.55
CA ALA A 697 0.74 8.12 5.35
C ALA A 697 0.03 9.35 5.99
N ASP A 698 -1.17 9.68 5.53
CA ASP A 698 -1.99 10.82 5.98
C ASP A 698 -3.29 10.41 6.68
N ASP A 699 -3.52 9.12 6.90
CA ASP A 699 -4.76 8.56 7.46
C ASP A 699 -6.04 9.06 6.77
N ASN A 700 -5.96 9.38 5.48
CA ASN A 700 -7.05 9.98 4.74
C ASN A 700 -7.72 8.97 3.78
N PHE A 701 -9.04 8.78 3.92
CA PHE A 701 -9.81 7.90 3.05
C PHE A 701 -9.79 8.34 1.57
N SER A 702 -9.70 9.65 1.29
CA SER A 702 -9.63 10.17 -0.09
C SER A 702 -8.40 9.66 -0.84
N THR A 703 -7.32 9.40 -0.12
CA THR A 703 -6.07 8.83 -0.65
C THR A 703 -6.27 7.43 -1.23
N ILE A 704 -7.24 6.64 -0.71
CA ILE A 704 -7.60 5.33 -1.27
C ILE A 704 -8.22 5.50 -2.67
N VAL A 705 -9.09 6.49 -2.84
CA VAL A 705 -9.76 6.77 -4.12
C VAL A 705 -8.75 7.23 -5.17
N ASP A 706 -7.78 8.05 -4.77
CA ASP A 706 -6.65 8.46 -5.61
C ASP A 706 -5.76 7.26 -5.98
N ALA A 707 -5.52 6.33 -5.06
CA ALA A 707 -4.77 5.11 -5.33
C ALA A 707 -5.51 4.18 -6.33
N ILE A 708 -6.84 4.05 -6.22
CA ILE A 708 -7.67 3.33 -7.20
C ILE A 708 -7.56 3.97 -8.58
N LYS A 709 -7.64 5.30 -8.67
CA LYS A 709 -7.48 6.05 -9.93
C LYS A 709 -6.13 5.78 -10.56
N GLU A 710 -5.05 5.81 -9.76
CA GLU A 710 -3.70 5.54 -10.23
C GLU A 710 -3.53 4.07 -10.66
N GLY A 711 -4.09 3.11 -9.92
CA GLY A 711 -4.11 1.68 -10.27
C GLY A 711 -4.80 1.43 -11.61
N ARG A 712 -5.93 2.10 -11.89
CA ARG A 712 -6.63 2.07 -13.17
C ARG A 712 -5.77 2.66 -14.29
N ARG A 713 -5.08 3.79 -14.04
CA ARG A 713 -4.15 4.40 -15.00
C ARG A 713 -3.01 3.44 -15.36
N VAL A 714 -2.41 2.82 -14.36
CA VAL A 714 -1.32 1.85 -14.56
C VAL A 714 -1.79 0.68 -15.43
N TYR A 715 -2.94 0.10 -15.14
CA TYR A 715 -3.51 -0.99 -15.93
C TYR A 715 -3.81 -0.58 -17.38
N ASP A 716 -4.43 0.60 -17.58
CA ASP A 716 -4.73 1.11 -18.92
C ASP A 716 -3.44 1.34 -19.71
N ASN A 717 -2.38 1.85 -19.09
CA ASN A 717 -1.09 2.07 -19.74
C ASN A 717 -0.41 0.73 -20.13
N ILE A 718 -0.49 -0.29 -19.29
CA ILE A 718 -0.03 -1.64 -19.63
C ILE A 718 -0.82 -2.19 -20.81
N LYS A 719 -2.14 -2.05 -20.81
CA LYS A 719 -3.00 -2.48 -21.90
C LYS A 719 -2.71 -1.75 -23.21
N LYS A 720 -2.47 -0.42 -23.16
CA LYS A 720 -2.05 0.39 -24.32
C LYS A 720 -0.71 -0.09 -24.88
N THR A 721 0.25 -0.41 -23.99
CA THR A 721 1.56 -0.97 -24.38
C THR A 721 1.40 -2.31 -25.11
N ILE A 722 0.56 -3.22 -24.62
CA ILE A 722 0.29 -4.50 -25.27
C ILE A 722 -0.37 -4.28 -26.65
N LYS A 723 -1.38 -3.42 -26.72
CA LYS A 723 -2.06 -3.08 -27.98
C LYS A 723 -1.14 -2.43 -29.01
N PHE A 724 -0.07 -1.77 -28.56
CA PHE A 724 0.94 -1.19 -29.43
C PHE A 724 1.97 -2.22 -29.87
N LEU A 725 2.56 -2.97 -28.97
CA LEU A 725 3.67 -3.89 -29.26
C LEU A 725 3.23 -5.09 -30.11
N LEU A 726 2.07 -5.70 -29.81
CA LEU A 726 1.65 -6.92 -30.51
C LEU A 726 1.46 -6.73 -32.01
N PRO A 727 0.68 -5.76 -32.52
CA PRO A 727 0.48 -5.60 -33.97
C PRO A 727 1.76 -5.23 -34.68
N THR A 728 2.64 -4.45 -34.04
CA THR A 728 3.91 -4.04 -34.67
C THR A 728 4.89 -5.20 -34.80
N SER A 729 5.01 -6.05 -33.76
CA SER A 729 5.86 -7.24 -33.84
C SER A 729 5.30 -8.30 -34.80
N ILE A 730 3.97 -8.49 -34.85
CA ILE A 730 3.32 -9.37 -35.82
C ILE A 730 3.56 -8.87 -37.26
N ALA A 731 3.52 -7.57 -37.49
CA ALA A 731 3.79 -6.97 -38.82
C ALA A 731 5.21 -7.27 -39.30
N GLU A 732 6.20 -7.17 -38.42
CA GLU A 732 7.60 -7.49 -38.71
C GLU A 732 7.76 -8.95 -39.14
N GLY A 733 7.15 -9.87 -38.38
CA GLY A 733 7.13 -11.29 -38.72
C GLY A 733 6.40 -11.59 -40.06
N LEU A 734 5.26 -10.91 -40.31
CA LEU A 734 4.49 -11.07 -41.55
C LEU A 734 5.26 -10.59 -42.79
N ILE A 735 6.05 -9.51 -42.65
CA ILE A 735 6.89 -9.03 -43.79
C ILE A 735 7.85 -10.12 -44.25
N VAL A 736 8.56 -10.78 -43.32
CA VAL A 736 9.49 -11.86 -43.61
C VAL A 736 8.73 -13.09 -44.13
N LEU A 737 7.65 -13.49 -43.46
CA LEU A 737 6.81 -14.64 -43.86
C LEU A 737 6.30 -14.52 -45.30
N ILE A 738 5.68 -13.38 -45.65
CA ILE A 738 5.12 -13.16 -46.97
C ILE A 738 6.21 -13.10 -48.03
N SER A 739 7.37 -12.50 -47.73
CA SER A 739 8.51 -12.45 -48.67
C SER A 739 9.02 -13.84 -49.02
N ILE A 740 9.14 -14.75 -48.02
CA ILE A 740 9.55 -16.13 -48.28
C ILE A 740 8.51 -16.87 -49.13
N ILE A 741 7.21 -16.76 -48.79
CA ILE A 741 6.14 -17.45 -49.51
C ILE A 741 6.07 -16.99 -51.00
N LEU A 742 6.31 -15.69 -51.25
CA LEU A 742 6.27 -15.12 -52.60
C LEU A 742 7.61 -15.23 -53.36
N ASN A 743 8.62 -15.87 -52.76
CA ASN A 743 9.98 -15.96 -53.30
C ASN A 743 10.60 -14.60 -53.67
N ASN A 744 10.35 -13.59 -52.86
CA ASN A 744 10.88 -12.23 -53.02
C ASN A 744 12.14 -12.02 -52.21
N PRO A 745 13.10 -11.15 -52.65
CA PRO A 745 14.23 -10.77 -51.79
C PRO A 745 13.75 -10.27 -50.44
N LEU A 746 14.45 -10.64 -49.36
CA LEU A 746 14.09 -10.21 -47.99
C LEU A 746 14.17 -8.69 -47.89
N PRO A 747 13.09 -7.98 -47.53
CA PRO A 747 13.07 -6.53 -47.48
C PRO A 747 13.81 -5.95 -46.27
N LEU A 748 14.15 -6.76 -45.30
CA LEU A 748 14.82 -6.37 -44.04
C LEU A 748 15.88 -7.39 -43.61
N GLU A 749 17.02 -6.90 -43.18
CA GLU A 749 18.09 -7.66 -42.58
C GLU A 749 17.82 -7.97 -41.11
N PRO A 750 18.39 -9.07 -40.51
CA PRO A 750 18.21 -9.42 -39.10
C PRO A 750 18.52 -8.28 -38.15
N VAL A 751 19.60 -7.54 -38.42
CA VAL A 751 20.03 -6.38 -37.57
C VAL A 751 19.04 -5.23 -37.61
N GLN A 752 18.40 -5.02 -38.75
CA GLN A 752 17.38 -3.97 -38.92
C GLN A 752 16.11 -4.32 -38.16
N LEU A 753 15.68 -5.58 -38.18
CA LEU A 753 14.54 -6.03 -37.35
C LEU A 753 14.83 -5.94 -35.87
N LEU A 754 16.03 -6.26 -35.43
CA LEU A 754 16.44 -6.05 -34.05
C LEU A 754 16.38 -4.58 -33.67
N TRP A 755 16.88 -3.68 -34.52
CA TRP A 755 16.77 -2.24 -34.31
C TRP A 755 15.32 -1.81 -34.10
N ILE A 756 14.42 -2.26 -34.99
CA ILE A 756 13.01 -1.93 -34.90
C ILE A 756 12.37 -2.48 -33.61
N ASN A 757 12.65 -3.73 -33.27
CA ASN A 757 12.02 -4.37 -32.12
C ASN A 757 12.57 -3.86 -30.79
N MET A 758 13.88 -3.68 -30.67
CA MET A 758 14.53 -3.35 -29.44
C MET A 758 14.64 -1.82 -29.21
N VAL A 759 15.16 -1.08 -30.18
CA VAL A 759 15.38 0.37 -30.00
C VAL A 759 14.08 1.14 -30.22
N SER A 760 13.42 0.92 -31.34
CA SER A 760 12.23 1.68 -31.70
C SER A 760 11.04 1.32 -30.81
N ALA A 761 10.76 0.03 -30.61
CA ALA A 761 9.61 -0.41 -29.82
C ALA A 761 9.75 -0.07 -28.33
N VAL A 762 10.93 -0.26 -27.74
CA VAL A 762 11.18 0.11 -26.35
C VAL A 762 11.12 1.62 -26.17
N THR A 763 11.78 2.39 -27.03
CA THR A 763 11.78 3.87 -26.95
C THR A 763 10.34 4.41 -27.02
N ILE A 764 9.54 3.97 -28.00
CA ILE A 764 8.14 4.41 -28.12
C ILE A 764 7.30 3.99 -26.91
N SER A 765 7.52 2.79 -26.40
CA SER A 765 6.74 2.26 -25.25
C SER A 765 6.94 3.10 -23.97
N PHE A 766 8.08 3.80 -23.82
CA PHE A 766 8.26 4.76 -22.73
C PHE A 766 7.24 5.90 -22.74
N ALA A 767 6.64 6.24 -23.87
CA ALA A 767 5.56 7.21 -23.94
C ALA A 767 4.35 6.77 -23.08
N PHE A 768 4.04 5.46 -23.06
CA PHE A 768 2.92 4.92 -22.28
C PHE A 768 3.18 4.88 -20.78
N VAL A 769 4.46 4.84 -20.36
CA VAL A 769 4.82 4.90 -18.92
C VAL A 769 4.29 6.18 -18.27
N PHE A 770 4.36 7.30 -18.98
CA PHE A 770 3.97 8.63 -18.52
C PHE A 770 2.62 9.10 -19.05
N GLU A 771 1.84 8.20 -19.66
CA GLU A 771 0.52 8.58 -20.17
C GLU A 771 -0.41 8.90 -19.00
N PRO A 772 -1.06 10.08 -18.98
CA PRO A 772 -1.97 10.49 -17.93
C PRO A 772 -3.25 9.63 -17.94
N ALA A 773 -3.97 9.62 -16.82
CA ALA A 773 -5.27 8.98 -16.73
C ALA A 773 -6.26 9.65 -17.69
N GLU A 774 -7.10 8.85 -18.35
CA GLU A 774 -8.21 9.39 -19.13
C GLU A 774 -9.22 10.10 -18.22
N SER A 775 -9.84 11.19 -18.69
CA SER A 775 -10.79 11.99 -17.91
C SER A 775 -11.99 11.19 -17.38
N ASN A 776 -12.37 10.12 -18.08
CA ASN A 776 -13.50 9.25 -17.72
C ASN A 776 -13.10 7.99 -16.95
N ILE A 777 -11.84 7.88 -16.46
CA ILE A 777 -11.34 6.66 -15.83
C ILE A 777 -12.12 6.29 -14.56
N MET A 778 -12.60 7.31 -13.83
CA MET A 778 -13.43 7.17 -12.63
C MET A 778 -14.95 7.15 -12.92
N SER A 779 -15.35 7.07 -14.20
CA SER A 779 -16.75 6.82 -14.61
C SER A 779 -16.95 5.41 -15.17
N LYS A 780 -15.87 4.61 -15.20
CA LYS A 780 -15.91 3.21 -15.66
C LYS A 780 -16.11 2.29 -14.46
N ASN A 781 -16.94 1.26 -14.61
CA ASN A 781 -17.06 0.21 -13.57
C ASN A 781 -15.73 -0.54 -13.39
N PRO A 782 -15.47 -1.09 -12.20
CA PRO A 782 -14.33 -1.96 -11.98
C PRO A 782 -14.36 -3.17 -12.92
N ARG A 783 -13.19 -3.63 -13.34
CA ARG A 783 -13.07 -4.84 -14.17
C ARG A 783 -13.37 -6.10 -13.34
N HIS A 784 -13.84 -7.15 -14.03
CA HIS A 784 -14.00 -8.45 -13.38
C HIS A 784 -12.65 -9.13 -13.13
N LYS A 785 -12.55 -9.87 -12.01
CA LYS A 785 -11.31 -10.55 -11.58
C LYS A 785 -10.68 -11.43 -12.68
N ASN A 786 -11.52 -12.06 -13.52
CA ASN A 786 -11.11 -12.98 -14.58
C ASN A 786 -11.19 -12.34 -15.99
N GLU A 787 -11.23 -11.02 -16.12
CA GLU A 787 -11.33 -10.36 -17.41
C GLU A 787 -10.01 -10.48 -18.19
N ASN A 788 -10.08 -10.96 -19.43
CA ASN A 788 -8.92 -11.05 -20.30
C ASN A 788 -8.37 -9.65 -20.64
N ILE A 789 -7.04 -9.50 -20.60
CA ILE A 789 -6.36 -8.23 -20.93
C ILE A 789 -6.70 -7.79 -22.35
N ILE A 790 -6.74 -8.74 -23.31
CA ILE A 790 -7.07 -8.51 -24.72
C ILE A 790 -8.50 -8.98 -24.96
N LYS A 791 -9.39 -8.07 -25.33
CA LYS A 791 -10.77 -8.38 -25.72
C LYS A 791 -10.83 -8.80 -27.19
N LYS A 792 -11.89 -9.51 -27.62
CA LYS A 792 -12.07 -9.92 -29.04
C LYS A 792 -11.94 -8.76 -30.03
N GLN A 793 -12.42 -7.57 -29.67
CA GLN A 793 -12.29 -6.36 -30.50
C GLN A 793 -10.82 -5.90 -30.63
N ASP A 794 -10.04 -6.00 -29.53
CA ASP A 794 -8.62 -5.68 -29.56
C ASP A 794 -7.84 -6.67 -30.44
N THR A 795 -8.21 -7.96 -30.44
CA THR A 795 -7.60 -8.98 -31.31
C THR A 795 -7.81 -8.66 -32.80
N VAL A 796 -9.03 -8.24 -33.20
CA VAL A 796 -9.30 -7.83 -34.58
C VAL A 796 -8.44 -6.62 -34.98
N ARG A 797 -8.32 -5.62 -34.11
CA ARG A 797 -7.48 -4.43 -34.35
C ARG A 797 -6.01 -4.83 -34.48
N ILE A 798 -5.49 -5.66 -33.59
CA ILE A 798 -4.12 -6.15 -33.62
C ILE A 798 -3.83 -6.80 -35.00
N LEU A 799 -4.73 -7.63 -35.46
CA LEU A 799 -4.53 -8.40 -36.70
C LEU A 799 -4.57 -7.50 -37.93
N TYR A 800 -5.60 -6.64 -38.10
CA TYR A 800 -5.68 -5.80 -39.31
C TYR A 800 -4.57 -4.74 -39.36
N VAL A 801 -4.15 -4.17 -38.18
CA VAL A 801 -3.04 -3.21 -38.15
C VAL A 801 -1.72 -3.88 -38.51
N ALA A 802 -1.49 -5.12 -38.04
CA ALA A 802 -0.31 -5.89 -38.43
C ALA A 802 -0.27 -6.14 -39.95
N ILE A 803 -1.38 -6.58 -40.54
CA ILE A 803 -1.51 -6.80 -42.00
C ILE A 803 -1.32 -5.50 -42.75
N LEU A 804 -1.90 -4.39 -42.29
CA LEU A 804 -1.78 -3.07 -42.93
C LEU A 804 -0.32 -2.60 -42.97
N ILE A 805 0.39 -2.64 -41.85
CA ILE A 805 1.80 -2.22 -41.80
C ILE A 805 2.66 -3.12 -42.70
N ALA A 806 2.46 -4.44 -42.65
CA ALA A 806 3.19 -5.39 -43.47
C ALA A 806 2.94 -5.16 -44.96
N SER A 807 1.68 -4.95 -45.36
CA SER A 807 1.30 -4.71 -46.77
C SER A 807 1.89 -3.40 -47.30
N LEU A 808 1.88 -2.33 -46.49
CA LEU A 808 2.46 -1.05 -46.90
C LEU A 808 4.00 -1.16 -47.04
N GLY A 809 4.67 -1.82 -46.08
CA GLY A 809 6.11 -2.02 -46.13
C GLY A 809 6.56 -2.83 -47.36
N LEU A 810 5.90 -3.98 -47.59
CA LEU A 810 6.17 -4.86 -48.74
C LEU A 810 5.81 -4.20 -50.08
N GLY A 811 4.64 -3.54 -50.16
CA GLY A 811 4.19 -2.89 -51.37
C GLY A 811 5.14 -1.80 -51.87
N VAL A 812 5.64 -0.95 -50.91
CA VAL A 812 6.63 0.08 -51.28
C VAL A 812 7.98 -0.54 -51.61
N ASN A 813 8.42 -1.56 -50.88
CA ASN A 813 9.67 -2.25 -51.17
C ASN A 813 9.67 -2.83 -52.61
N GLN A 814 8.63 -3.55 -52.97
CA GLN A 814 8.48 -4.13 -54.34
C GLN A 814 8.36 -3.05 -55.41
N HIS A 815 7.64 -1.96 -55.14
CA HIS A 815 7.56 -0.82 -56.04
C HIS A 815 8.95 -0.23 -56.31
N LEU A 816 9.74 0.04 -55.24
CA LEU A 816 11.10 0.57 -55.42
C LEU A 816 12.02 -0.36 -56.21
N LEU A 817 11.96 -1.64 -55.95
CA LEU A 817 12.72 -2.64 -56.69
C LEU A 817 12.29 -2.72 -58.17
N SER A 818 10.98 -2.60 -58.47
CA SER A 818 10.45 -2.62 -59.83
C SER A 818 10.86 -1.40 -60.66
N VAL A 819 11.09 -0.26 -60.01
CA VAL A 819 11.60 1.00 -60.63
C VAL A 819 13.14 1.02 -60.77
N GLY A 820 13.81 -0.06 -60.28
CA GLY A 820 15.26 -0.22 -60.42
C GLY A 820 16.08 0.40 -59.31
N VAL A 821 15.44 0.74 -58.16
CA VAL A 821 16.16 1.23 -56.98
C VAL A 821 16.99 0.09 -56.34
N ASN A 822 18.22 0.42 -55.92
CA ASN A 822 19.08 -0.57 -55.30
C ASN A 822 18.42 -1.20 -54.06
N HIS A 823 18.60 -2.52 -53.88
CA HIS A 823 18.02 -3.31 -52.79
C HIS A 823 18.32 -2.71 -51.40
N ASN A 824 19.54 -2.25 -51.14
CA ASN A 824 19.90 -1.67 -49.86
C ASN A 824 19.15 -0.35 -49.55
N ILE A 825 18.85 0.44 -50.60
CA ILE A 825 18.04 1.68 -50.46
C ILE A 825 16.58 1.29 -50.18
N ALA A 826 16.02 0.33 -50.94
CA ALA A 826 14.66 -0.17 -50.75
C ALA A 826 14.47 -0.77 -49.34
N SER A 827 15.46 -1.52 -48.85
CA SER A 827 15.48 -2.07 -47.51
C SER A 827 15.52 -0.95 -46.43
N THR A 828 16.38 0.09 -46.58
CA THR A 828 16.45 1.22 -45.67
C THR A 828 15.15 2.04 -45.64
N VAL A 829 14.50 2.23 -46.81
CA VAL A 829 13.20 2.89 -46.88
C VAL A 829 12.13 2.05 -46.18
N THR A 830 12.14 0.73 -46.33
CA THR A 830 11.20 -0.18 -45.64
C THR A 830 11.38 -0.14 -44.12
N LEU A 831 12.62 -0.12 -43.66
CA LEU A 831 12.95 0.09 -42.24
C LEU A 831 12.32 1.40 -41.74
N ASN A 832 12.50 2.51 -42.46
CA ASN A 832 11.95 3.81 -42.12
C ASN A 832 10.41 3.79 -42.12
N ILE A 833 9.76 3.10 -43.09
CA ILE A 833 8.30 2.97 -43.15
C ILE A 833 7.77 2.31 -41.85
N ILE A 834 8.36 1.21 -41.41
CA ILE A 834 7.89 0.51 -40.22
C ILE A 834 8.03 1.41 -38.98
N VAL A 835 9.15 2.10 -38.81
CA VAL A 835 9.37 3.01 -37.67
C VAL A 835 8.36 4.17 -37.70
N PHE A 836 8.10 4.77 -38.87
CA PHE A 836 7.12 5.84 -38.99
C PHE A 836 5.67 5.34 -38.76
N CYS A 837 5.31 4.16 -39.27
CA CYS A 837 4.03 3.54 -38.96
C CYS A 837 3.85 3.35 -37.45
N LYS A 838 4.90 2.92 -36.73
CA LYS A 838 4.89 2.83 -35.24
C LYS A 838 4.67 4.19 -34.59
N ILE A 839 5.38 5.24 -35.03
CA ILE A 839 5.24 6.60 -34.50
C ILE A 839 3.80 7.10 -34.66
N PHE A 840 3.21 6.95 -35.87
CA PHE A 840 1.84 7.39 -36.11
C PHE A 840 0.82 6.54 -35.33
N TYR A 841 1.04 5.23 -35.23
CA TYR A 841 0.18 4.30 -34.49
C TYR A 841 0.24 4.57 -32.97
N LEU A 842 1.37 5.03 -32.41
CA LEU A 842 1.46 5.49 -31.03
C LEU A 842 0.35 6.50 -30.72
N PHE A 843 0.18 7.52 -31.57
CA PHE A 843 -0.83 8.56 -31.35
C PHE A 843 -2.26 8.01 -31.40
N ASN A 844 -2.53 6.96 -32.21
CA ASN A 844 -3.83 6.31 -32.20
C ASN A 844 -4.11 5.57 -30.88
N ILE A 845 -3.13 4.90 -30.29
CA ILE A 845 -3.32 4.04 -29.09
C ILE A 845 -3.40 4.88 -27.80
N ARG A 846 -2.85 6.09 -27.75
CA ARG A 846 -2.84 6.95 -26.57
C ARG A 846 -4.24 7.23 -26.02
N ASN A 847 -5.24 7.37 -26.89
CA ASN A 847 -6.63 7.62 -26.50
C ASN A 847 -7.55 6.54 -27.06
N ASP A 848 -8.45 5.99 -26.25
CA ASP A 848 -9.51 5.08 -26.73
C ASP A 848 -10.54 5.79 -27.63
N SER A 849 -10.76 7.11 -27.44
CA SER A 849 -11.47 8.01 -28.32
C SER A 849 -10.58 8.51 -29.45
N SER A 850 -11.04 9.48 -30.27
CA SER A 850 -10.20 10.06 -31.32
C SER A 850 -8.88 10.60 -30.80
N ALA A 851 -7.79 10.35 -31.53
CA ALA A 851 -6.46 10.88 -31.22
C ALA A 851 -6.45 12.42 -31.30
N ILE A 852 -7.22 12.99 -32.27
CA ILE A 852 -7.35 14.44 -32.43
C ILE A 852 -8.36 14.97 -31.40
N SER A 853 -7.88 15.15 -30.17
CA SER A 853 -8.67 15.66 -29.04
C SER A 853 -7.87 16.72 -28.29
N LYS A 854 -8.54 17.44 -27.36
CA LYS A 854 -7.86 18.40 -26.47
C LYS A 854 -6.71 17.75 -25.68
N ASN A 855 -6.74 16.43 -25.51
CA ASN A 855 -5.73 15.67 -24.78
C ASN A 855 -4.52 15.26 -25.64
N PHE A 856 -4.46 15.64 -26.93
CA PHE A 856 -3.35 15.27 -27.81
C PHE A 856 -1.99 15.72 -27.27
N PHE A 857 -1.90 16.94 -26.73
CA PHE A 857 -0.66 17.54 -26.22
C PHE A 857 -0.40 17.32 -24.72
N THR A 858 -1.21 16.55 -24.01
CA THR A 858 -1.08 16.37 -22.55
C THR A 858 0.18 15.63 -22.13
N ASN A 859 0.62 14.63 -22.91
CA ASN A 859 1.84 13.89 -22.66
C ASN A 859 3.03 14.48 -23.44
N LYS A 860 3.75 15.44 -22.83
CA LYS A 860 4.93 16.05 -23.44
C LYS A 860 6.08 15.05 -23.65
N ILE A 861 6.15 14.01 -22.81
CA ILE A 861 7.19 12.97 -22.89
C ILE A 861 7.00 12.13 -24.14
N ALA A 862 5.78 11.90 -24.61
CA ALA A 862 5.54 11.19 -25.87
C ALA A 862 6.18 11.91 -27.06
N PHE A 863 6.08 13.24 -27.13
CA PHE A 863 6.73 14.04 -28.18
C PHE A 863 8.26 14.04 -28.06
N LEU A 864 8.80 14.11 -26.84
CA LEU A 864 10.24 14.00 -26.61
C LEU A 864 10.77 12.64 -27.07
N VAL A 865 10.08 11.56 -26.72
CA VAL A 865 10.45 10.18 -27.11
C VAL A 865 10.39 10.02 -28.63
N VAL A 866 9.37 10.54 -29.29
CA VAL A 866 9.28 10.55 -30.76
C VAL A 866 10.43 11.35 -31.37
N GLY A 867 10.75 12.51 -30.82
CA GLY A 867 11.89 13.31 -31.28
C GLY A 867 13.24 12.57 -31.17
N ILE A 868 13.46 11.90 -30.03
CA ILE A 868 14.64 11.05 -29.82
C ILE A 868 14.69 9.91 -30.85
N LEU A 869 13.57 9.24 -31.09
CA LEU A 869 13.52 8.14 -32.06
C LEU A 869 13.78 8.62 -33.49
N ILE A 870 13.21 9.76 -33.89
CA ILE A 870 13.50 10.36 -35.19
C ILE A 870 15.00 10.69 -35.32
N ALA A 871 15.61 11.28 -34.29
CA ALA A 871 17.03 11.56 -34.29
C ALA A 871 17.88 10.28 -34.41
N LEU A 872 17.54 9.23 -33.68
CA LEU A 872 18.20 7.91 -33.79
C LEU A 872 18.02 7.31 -35.19
N GLN A 873 16.82 7.45 -35.79
CA GLN A 873 16.54 6.95 -37.14
C GLN A 873 17.32 7.71 -38.21
N MET A 874 17.51 9.03 -38.03
CA MET A 874 18.40 9.82 -38.90
C MET A 874 19.84 9.37 -38.76
N CYS A 875 20.31 9.07 -37.55
CA CYS A 875 21.65 8.56 -37.34
C CYS A 875 21.91 7.24 -38.07
N ILE A 876 21.01 6.27 -38.01
CA ILE A 876 21.16 4.99 -38.69
C ILE A 876 21.06 5.11 -40.22
N THR A 877 20.33 6.13 -40.71
CA THR A 877 20.14 6.33 -42.15
C THR A 877 21.28 7.11 -42.80
N TYR A 878 21.99 8.03 -42.06
CA TYR A 878 22.95 8.93 -42.67
C TYR A 878 24.39 8.82 -42.16
N ILE A 879 24.62 8.19 -40.99
CA ILE A 879 25.99 8.09 -40.46
C ILE A 879 26.71 6.88 -41.10
N PRO A 880 27.85 7.07 -41.81
CA PRO A 880 28.52 6.00 -42.54
C PRO A 880 28.95 4.81 -41.64
N GLN A 881 29.34 5.04 -40.42
CA GLN A 881 29.70 3.99 -39.47
C GLN A 881 28.51 3.10 -39.12
N MET A 882 27.29 3.65 -39.11
CA MET A 882 26.06 2.90 -38.83
C MET A 882 25.66 2.04 -40.05
N HIS A 883 25.99 2.47 -41.28
CA HIS A 883 25.69 1.69 -42.49
C HIS A 883 26.36 0.32 -42.46
N SER A 884 27.61 0.23 -42.02
CA SER A 884 28.34 -1.04 -41.92
C SER A 884 27.75 -1.99 -40.86
N ILE A 885 27.19 -1.44 -39.77
CA ILE A 885 26.61 -2.21 -38.68
C ILE A 885 25.20 -2.70 -39.06
N PHE A 886 24.37 -1.77 -39.54
CA PHE A 886 22.92 -2.04 -39.79
C PHE A 886 22.59 -2.34 -41.25
N ARG A 887 23.59 -2.43 -42.11
CA ARG A 887 23.43 -2.63 -43.56
C ARG A 887 22.43 -1.66 -44.19
N THR A 888 22.47 -0.40 -43.71
CA THR A 888 21.63 0.71 -44.23
C THR A 888 22.43 1.53 -45.22
N THR A 889 21.73 2.41 -45.96
CA THR A 889 22.33 3.35 -46.91
C THR A 889 21.65 4.70 -46.80
N SER A 890 22.32 5.76 -47.23
CA SER A 890 21.70 7.09 -47.27
C SER A 890 20.50 7.10 -48.25
N VAL A 891 19.43 7.72 -47.81
CA VAL A 891 18.15 7.81 -48.54
C VAL A 891 17.96 9.24 -49.02
N GLU A 892 17.64 9.41 -50.28
CA GLU A 892 17.31 10.72 -50.86
C GLU A 892 16.07 11.33 -50.22
N MET A 893 16.01 12.67 -50.20
CA MET A 893 14.91 13.39 -49.58
C MET A 893 13.52 13.03 -50.10
N GLN A 894 13.41 12.71 -51.42
CA GLN A 894 12.16 12.30 -52.03
C GLN A 894 11.62 10.99 -51.45
N ASN A 895 12.48 10.04 -51.10
CA ASN A 895 12.11 8.74 -50.61
C ASN A 895 11.60 8.80 -49.13
N TRP A 896 11.78 9.91 -48.38
CA TRP A 896 11.17 10.12 -47.08
C TRP A 896 9.66 10.36 -47.14
N LEU A 897 9.11 10.65 -48.35
CA LEU A 897 7.66 10.76 -48.53
C LEU A 897 6.97 9.42 -48.28
N TYR A 898 7.61 8.28 -48.63
CA TYR A 898 7.02 6.94 -48.39
C TYR A 898 6.77 6.64 -46.92
N PRO A 899 7.75 6.78 -46.00
CA PRO A 899 7.51 6.62 -44.55
C PRO A 899 6.40 7.51 -44.02
N LEU A 900 6.37 8.79 -44.42
CA LEU A 900 5.36 9.74 -43.97
C LEU A 900 3.96 9.36 -44.47
N TYR A 901 3.79 9.05 -45.78
CA TYR A 901 2.50 8.63 -46.32
C TYR A 901 2.00 7.32 -45.72
N CYS A 902 2.87 6.31 -45.57
CA CYS A 902 2.49 5.05 -44.97
C CYS A 902 2.07 5.21 -43.50
N GLY A 903 2.82 6.00 -42.72
CA GLY A 903 2.45 6.33 -41.36
C GLY A 903 1.09 7.04 -41.27
N PHE A 904 0.85 8.02 -42.13
CA PHE A 904 -0.41 8.75 -42.18
C PHE A 904 -1.60 7.86 -42.61
N ILE A 905 -1.39 6.91 -43.53
CA ILE A 905 -2.41 5.91 -43.90
C ILE A 905 -2.80 5.05 -42.72
N VAL A 906 -1.81 4.52 -41.95
CA VAL A 906 -2.08 3.74 -40.74
C VAL A 906 -2.86 4.57 -39.74
N PHE A 907 -2.42 5.79 -39.46
CA PHE A 907 -3.10 6.72 -38.59
C PHE A 907 -4.56 6.93 -38.97
N SER A 908 -4.81 7.24 -40.24
CA SER A 908 -6.15 7.56 -40.76
C SER A 908 -7.09 6.37 -40.69
N ILE A 909 -6.64 5.18 -41.08
CA ILE A 909 -7.48 3.96 -41.07
C ILE A 909 -7.88 3.61 -39.64
N VAL A 910 -6.94 3.67 -38.67
CA VAL A 910 -7.24 3.40 -37.28
C VAL A 910 -8.18 4.44 -36.67
N GLU A 911 -8.02 5.74 -37.00
CA GLU A 911 -8.97 6.77 -36.55
C GLU A 911 -10.38 6.59 -37.11
N ILE A 912 -10.49 6.23 -38.40
CA ILE A 912 -11.80 5.92 -39.03
C ILE A 912 -12.47 4.73 -38.31
N GLU A 913 -11.72 3.67 -38.02
CA GLU A 913 -12.25 2.51 -37.28
C GLU A 913 -12.74 2.93 -35.88
N LYS A 914 -11.99 3.74 -35.14
CA LYS A 914 -12.41 4.25 -33.83
C LYS A 914 -13.71 5.06 -33.90
N ILE A 915 -13.82 5.96 -34.89
CA ILE A 915 -15.02 6.80 -35.07
C ILE A 915 -16.24 5.90 -35.38
N LEU A 916 -16.07 4.91 -36.25
CA LEU A 916 -17.13 3.98 -36.64
C LEU A 916 -17.54 3.10 -35.42
N SER A 917 -16.58 2.56 -34.71
CA SER A 917 -16.83 1.73 -33.51
C SER A 917 -17.52 2.52 -32.41
N PHE A 918 -17.15 3.80 -32.19
CA PHE A 918 -17.81 4.69 -31.24
C PHE A 918 -19.27 4.99 -31.62
N LYS A 919 -19.56 5.26 -32.91
CA LYS A 919 -20.93 5.47 -33.38
C LYS A 919 -21.81 4.21 -33.21
N LEU A 920 -21.26 3.01 -33.49
CA LEU A 920 -21.99 1.75 -33.34
C LEU A 920 -22.30 1.42 -31.86
N ARG A 921 -21.40 1.79 -30.90
CA ARG A 921 -21.66 1.63 -29.45
C ARG A 921 -22.73 2.58 -28.92
N LYS A 922 -22.90 3.74 -29.53
CA LYS A 922 -23.92 4.73 -29.13
C LYS A 922 -25.33 4.39 -29.62
N ILE A 923 -25.42 3.51 -30.61
CA ILE A 923 -26.68 3.02 -31.21
C ILE A 923 -27.18 1.73 -30.53
N ARG A 924 -26.28 0.97 -29.88
CA ARG A 924 -26.61 -0.14 -29.00
C ARG A 924 -26.77 0.33 -27.56
#